data_31fc5baf7b848826914ef5c2f6dbd92f
#
_entry.id   31fc5baf7b848826914ef5c2f6dbd92f
#
_cell.length_a   1.000
_cell.length_b   1.000
_cell.length_c   1.000
_cell.angle_alpha   90.00
_cell.angle_beta   90.00
_cell.angle_gamma   90.00
#
_symmetry.space_group_name_H-M   'P 1'
#
loop_
_entity.id
_entity.type
_entity.pdbx_description
1 polymer ?
#
loop_
_entity_poly.entity_id
_entity_poly.type
_entity_poly.pdbx_seq_one_letter_code
_entity_poly.pdbx_strand_id
1 'polypeptide(L)'
;MSQSLPPRRLSIEQLEDRLTPSFGTPWMDGTHLTLSFAPDGTSVSGRASNLFALMGSTTTQSQWQVAVLSAYQTWADAANLNIGLVSDGGQALGVAGAPQGDVRFGDIRVAARPLSAPGTPGSTMADTAGFDYNDQTWAGDLVFNSQYQFGIGDTPGVQSDLYSVALHEAGHSFGLADENTDPTSVMYAAYQGVLTGLSASDVAAIQALYGAPPADPYAAPAGGGLAGAYSLGNVTALSARITQIGGTDLYQFTTPSAFSGATGLTIDLQAAGISLFTGQVTVLDAQGNVVGSATTSDPTNNDLSVAVANYQPSSTYYIKVSGSSANVFSMGSYVLSLDYGGWYQGGRSAVNNFYTNTINSETRASDNTQSHALPLVPVQASEGNTFDLVGSISNPADVDWYRITPTLSGATSGTLFVGTMTTTHGLIPSISIYDAQGNRLPAVVTSNQPGSFEVQLANATSGTTYFIELSGMNGQGEGRYTLGATLAAAAPTTFAPTVSDTLTAADTINATQLSVSGDQLTQFALSATTVDPTAAAVRMSIFDATGELVFTLVDFTNQPLATGSVWLAAGSYTLVFNAVNVNGSTIQALALALASRSLTDPIDPYPVDPTSPPPLPLVPVSAPVPPPTAPPAPIVNAVASPLAAIPIVPPV
;
A
#
# COMPACT_ATOMS: atom_id res chain seq x y z
N MET A 1 61.41 15.18 8.41
CA MET A 1 60.67 14.08 9.10
C MET A 1 59.23 14.54 9.22
N SER A 2 58.42 14.13 8.29
CA SER A 2 56.99 14.43 8.29
C SER A 2 56.33 13.38 9.21
N GLN A 3 55.77 13.81 10.32
CA GLN A 3 54.92 12.96 11.15
C GLN A 3 53.55 12.91 10.49
N SER A 4 53.19 11.75 9.96
CA SER A 4 51.80 11.46 9.56
C SER A 4 50.96 11.42 10.82
N LEU A 5 49.95 12.29 10.89
CA LEU A 5 48.90 12.20 11.90
C LEU A 5 48.15 10.87 11.70
N PRO A 6 47.82 10.15 12.78
CA PRO A 6 47.01 8.93 12.65
C PRO A 6 45.60 9.29 12.16
N PRO A 7 44.99 8.43 11.34
CA PRO A 7 43.59 8.63 10.93
C PRO A 7 42.70 8.70 12.18
N ARG A 8 41.93 9.76 12.29
CA ARG A 8 40.87 9.87 13.31
C ARG A 8 39.83 8.77 13.01
N ARG A 9 39.81 7.78 13.88
CA ARG A 9 38.67 6.85 13.92
C ARG A 9 37.49 7.57 14.55
N LEU A 10 36.49 7.87 13.76
CA LEU A 10 35.14 8.16 14.30
C LEU A 10 34.64 6.87 14.94
N SER A 11 34.22 6.93 16.19
CA SER A 11 33.48 5.82 16.82
C SER A 11 32.08 5.82 16.25
N ILE A 12 31.72 4.74 15.57
CA ILE A 12 30.36 4.48 15.14
C ILE A 12 29.61 3.99 16.38
N GLU A 13 28.52 4.64 16.70
CA GLU A 13 27.47 3.98 17.46
C GLU A 13 26.88 2.91 16.54
N GLN A 14 26.87 1.68 17.00
CA GLN A 14 26.11 0.59 16.41
C GLN A 14 24.69 1.12 16.25
N LEU A 15 24.02 0.84 15.13
CA LEU A 15 22.56 0.98 15.06
C LEU A 15 22.00 0.03 16.11
N GLU A 16 21.92 0.54 17.34
CA GLU A 16 21.37 -0.19 18.47
C GLU A 16 19.86 -0.02 18.41
N ASP A 17 19.22 -1.14 18.59
CA ASP A 17 17.77 -1.32 18.69
C ASP A 17 17.01 -0.78 17.47
N ARG A 18 16.38 -1.68 16.77
CA ARG A 18 15.44 -1.42 15.68
C ARG A 18 14.71 -0.13 15.94
N LEU A 19 15.08 0.92 15.23
CA LEU A 19 14.28 2.12 15.18
C LEU A 19 12.97 1.65 14.55
N THR A 20 11.91 1.63 15.35
CA THR A 20 10.58 1.28 14.85
C THR A 20 10.29 2.09 13.59
N PRO A 21 9.92 1.44 12.48
CA PRO A 21 9.48 2.14 11.29
C PRO A 21 8.38 3.15 11.63
N SER A 22 8.15 4.10 10.76
CA SER A 22 7.08 5.07 10.91
C SER A 22 5.73 4.42 10.58
N PHE A 23 5.28 3.52 11.44
CA PHE A 23 3.93 2.98 11.33
C PHE A 23 2.89 3.99 11.87
N GLY A 24 1.63 3.83 11.47
CA GLY A 24 0.52 4.69 11.85
C GLY A 24 0.08 5.65 10.75
N THR A 25 0.67 5.57 9.55
CA THR A 25 0.22 6.29 8.37
C THR A 25 -0.69 5.37 7.55
N PRO A 26 -1.99 5.66 7.40
CA PRO A 26 -2.87 4.88 6.55
C PRO A 26 -2.59 5.16 5.07
N TRP A 27 -2.90 4.21 4.19
CA TRP A 27 -2.96 4.44 2.76
C TRP A 27 -3.92 5.59 2.44
N MET A 28 -3.62 6.40 1.43
CA MET A 28 -4.45 7.53 1.01
C MET A 28 -5.87 7.10 0.68
N ASP A 29 -6.01 5.98 -0.03
CA ASP A 29 -7.28 5.38 -0.35
C ASP A 29 -7.29 3.88 -0.01
N GLY A 30 -7.50 3.57 1.26
CA GLY A 30 -7.60 2.18 1.74
C GLY A 30 -8.75 1.38 1.12
N THR A 31 -9.70 2.05 0.45
CA THR A 31 -10.85 1.38 -0.18
C THR A 31 -10.60 0.92 -1.62
N HIS A 32 -9.44 1.29 -2.21
CA HIS A 32 -9.08 0.97 -3.60
C HIS A 32 -7.66 0.39 -3.72
N LEU A 33 -7.22 -0.37 -2.73
CA LEU A 33 -5.91 -1.01 -2.77
C LEU A 33 -5.88 -2.19 -3.73
N THR A 34 -4.71 -2.41 -4.32
CA THR A 34 -4.44 -3.56 -5.18
C THR A 34 -3.21 -4.33 -4.71
N LEU A 35 -3.25 -5.66 -4.91
CA LEU A 35 -2.13 -6.55 -4.63
C LEU A 35 -1.69 -7.25 -5.91
N SER A 36 -0.39 -7.50 -6.05
CA SER A 36 0.15 -8.33 -7.14
C SER A 36 1.26 -9.26 -6.64
N PHE A 37 1.44 -10.38 -7.34
CA PHE A 37 2.53 -11.31 -7.08
C PHE A 37 3.65 -11.09 -8.10
N ALA A 38 4.81 -10.62 -7.64
CA ALA A 38 5.96 -10.36 -8.50
C ALA A 38 6.46 -11.67 -9.15
N PRO A 39 6.56 -11.75 -10.48
CA PRO A 39 7.05 -12.94 -11.17
C PRO A 39 8.48 -13.32 -10.73
N ASP A 40 8.81 -14.61 -10.84
CA ASP A 40 10.18 -15.04 -10.65
C ASP A 40 11.12 -14.32 -11.63
N GLY A 41 12.28 -13.89 -11.13
CA GLY A 41 13.22 -13.06 -11.89
C GLY A 41 13.05 -11.56 -11.71
N THR A 42 11.92 -11.08 -11.14
CA THR A 42 11.75 -9.66 -10.77
C THR A 42 12.88 -9.23 -9.83
N SER A 43 13.51 -8.10 -10.12
CA SER A 43 14.59 -7.58 -9.28
C SER A 43 14.05 -7.01 -7.96
N VAL A 44 14.56 -7.51 -6.85
CA VAL A 44 14.33 -7.01 -5.49
C VAL A 44 15.67 -6.55 -4.94
N SER A 45 15.98 -5.27 -5.10
CA SER A 45 17.31 -4.67 -4.77
C SER A 45 18.48 -5.46 -5.36
N GLY A 46 18.46 -5.67 -6.67
CA GLY A 46 19.52 -6.34 -7.42
C GLY A 46 19.54 -7.87 -7.32
N ARG A 47 18.66 -8.49 -6.51
CA ARG A 47 18.49 -9.95 -6.46
C ARG A 47 17.17 -10.36 -7.11
N ALA A 48 17.17 -11.48 -7.80
CA ALA A 48 15.97 -11.98 -8.45
C ALA A 48 14.97 -12.56 -7.45
N SER A 49 13.70 -12.19 -7.56
CA SER A 49 12.60 -12.87 -6.89
C SER A 49 12.50 -14.33 -7.33
N ASN A 50 12.17 -15.22 -6.41
CA ASN A 50 11.88 -16.62 -6.66
C ASN A 50 10.59 -17.08 -5.95
N LEU A 51 9.60 -16.19 -5.84
CA LEU A 51 8.35 -16.38 -5.09
C LEU A 51 7.60 -17.64 -5.55
N PHE A 52 7.38 -17.77 -6.86
CA PHE A 52 6.62 -18.89 -7.42
C PHE A 52 7.35 -20.22 -7.26
N ALA A 53 8.67 -20.24 -7.46
CA ALA A 53 9.50 -21.40 -7.23
C ALA A 53 9.54 -21.81 -5.75
N LEU A 54 9.67 -20.84 -4.84
CA LEU A 54 9.66 -21.06 -3.40
C LEU A 54 8.36 -21.71 -2.93
N MET A 55 7.23 -21.06 -3.19
CA MET A 55 5.92 -21.51 -2.73
C MET A 55 5.48 -22.79 -3.43
N GLY A 56 5.82 -22.94 -4.71
CA GLY A 56 5.57 -24.16 -5.51
C GLY A 56 6.34 -25.38 -5.05
N SER A 57 7.34 -25.24 -4.17
CA SER A 57 8.09 -26.36 -3.61
C SER A 57 7.30 -27.17 -2.56
N THR A 58 6.29 -26.55 -1.93
CA THR A 58 5.53 -27.14 -0.81
C THR A 58 4.03 -27.21 -1.07
N THR A 59 3.49 -26.33 -1.95
CA THR A 59 2.06 -26.16 -2.22
C THR A 59 1.80 -25.95 -3.70
N THR A 60 0.53 -26.05 -4.13
CA THR A 60 0.14 -25.61 -5.49
C THR A 60 0.02 -24.09 -5.57
N GLN A 61 0.14 -23.54 -6.78
CA GLN A 61 0.02 -22.09 -6.99
C GLN A 61 -1.30 -21.54 -6.43
N SER A 62 -2.42 -22.15 -6.73
CA SER A 62 -3.72 -21.74 -6.22
C SER A 62 -3.77 -21.75 -4.67
N GLN A 63 -3.19 -22.76 -4.04
CA GLN A 63 -3.22 -22.88 -2.58
C GLN A 63 -2.43 -21.78 -1.89
N TRP A 64 -1.18 -21.53 -2.31
CA TRP A 64 -0.38 -20.50 -1.66
C TRP A 64 -0.89 -19.09 -1.97
N GLN A 65 -1.38 -18.83 -3.19
CA GLN A 65 -1.98 -17.54 -3.52
C GLN A 65 -3.22 -17.28 -2.66
N VAL A 66 -4.11 -18.26 -2.54
CA VAL A 66 -5.29 -18.13 -1.67
C VAL A 66 -4.90 -17.93 -0.20
N ALA A 67 -3.84 -18.57 0.30
CA ALA A 67 -3.38 -18.36 1.68
C ALA A 67 -2.92 -16.91 1.91
N VAL A 68 -2.08 -16.36 1.02
CA VAL A 68 -1.64 -14.97 1.11
C VAL A 68 -2.83 -14.00 0.95
N LEU A 69 -3.68 -14.21 -0.05
CA LEU A 69 -4.86 -13.36 -0.26
C LEU A 69 -5.83 -13.40 0.93
N SER A 70 -5.98 -14.57 1.58
CA SER A 70 -6.80 -14.70 2.80
C SER A 70 -6.25 -13.85 3.95
N ALA A 71 -4.93 -13.76 4.08
CA ALA A 71 -4.28 -12.95 5.10
C ALA A 71 -4.63 -11.46 4.93
N TYR A 72 -4.47 -10.91 3.74
CA TYR A 72 -4.84 -9.53 3.43
C TYR A 72 -6.35 -9.28 3.58
N GLN A 73 -7.19 -10.22 3.10
CA GLN A 73 -8.64 -10.09 3.21
C GLN A 73 -9.11 -10.11 4.67
N THR A 74 -8.45 -10.88 5.54
CA THR A 74 -8.78 -10.93 6.98
C THR A 74 -8.68 -9.55 7.64
N TRP A 75 -7.67 -8.75 7.29
CA TRP A 75 -7.55 -7.36 7.73
C TRP A 75 -8.60 -6.45 7.06
N ALA A 76 -8.80 -6.62 5.75
CA ALA A 76 -9.76 -5.81 5.00
C ALA A 76 -11.21 -5.99 5.50
N ASP A 77 -11.56 -7.19 5.97
CA ASP A 77 -12.87 -7.48 6.56
C ASP A 77 -13.09 -6.78 7.92
N ALA A 78 -12.00 -6.52 8.64
CA ALA A 78 -12.06 -5.92 9.98
C ALA A 78 -12.19 -4.40 9.98
N ALA A 79 -11.90 -3.72 8.86
CA ALA A 79 -11.85 -2.26 8.76
C ALA A 79 -12.48 -1.74 7.46
N ASN A 80 -12.49 -0.42 7.27
CA ASN A 80 -12.89 0.17 6.01
C ASN A 80 -11.76 0.11 4.97
N LEU A 81 -11.37 -1.11 4.66
CA LEU A 81 -10.36 -1.46 3.66
C LEU A 81 -10.97 -2.30 2.55
N ASN A 82 -10.40 -2.24 1.37
CA ASN A 82 -10.74 -3.14 0.27
C ASN A 82 -9.51 -3.36 -0.60
N ILE A 83 -9.27 -4.59 -1.02
CA ILE A 83 -8.07 -4.95 -1.78
C ILE A 83 -8.44 -5.88 -2.94
N GLY A 84 -7.96 -5.57 -4.13
CA GLY A 84 -8.15 -6.37 -5.35
C GLY A 84 -6.85 -6.98 -5.85
N LEU A 85 -6.91 -8.10 -6.54
CA LEU A 85 -5.75 -8.73 -7.18
C LEU A 85 -5.59 -8.20 -8.61
N VAL A 86 -4.38 -7.76 -8.96
CA VAL A 86 -4.02 -7.34 -10.31
C VAL A 86 -2.77 -8.07 -10.82
N SER A 87 -2.50 -7.99 -12.11
CA SER A 87 -1.28 -8.55 -12.70
C SER A 87 -0.05 -7.73 -12.33
N ASP A 88 1.12 -8.38 -12.24
CA ASP A 88 2.42 -7.73 -12.04
C ASP A 88 3.23 -7.77 -13.34
N GLY A 89 3.71 -6.61 -13.78
CA GLY A 89 4.49 -6.47 -15.02
C GLY A 89 5.98 -6.83 -14.89
N GLY A 90 6.44 -7.26 -13.70
CA GLY A 90 7.83 -7.71 -13.48
C GLY A 90 8.86 -6.58 -13.40
N GLN A 91 8.44 -5.32 -13.22
CA GLN A 91 9.37 -4.22 -12.94
C GLN A 91 10.07 -4.45 -11.60
N ALA A 92 11.29 -3.92 -11.45
CA ALA A 92 11.99 -4.01 -10.17
C ALA A 92 11.14 -3.44 -9.03
N LEU A 93 11.18 -4.05 -7.83
CA LEU A 93 10.58 -3.45 -6.64
C LEU A 93 11.30 -2.14 -6.34
N GLY A 94 10.56 -1.13 -5.85
CA GLY A 94 11.08 0.20 -5.60
C GLY A 94 11.39 1.02 -6.86
N VAL A 95 10.93 0.60 -8.05
CA VAL A 95 11.06 1.41 -9.26
C VAL A 95 10.26 2.70 -9.11
N ALA A 96 10.78 3.81 -9.63
CA ALA A 96 10.08 5.09 -9.57
C ALA A 96 8.66 4.98 -10.15
N GLY A 97 7.67 5.47 -9.41
CA GLY A 97 6.24 5.41 -9.73
C GLY A 97 5.37 5.91 -8.60
N ALA A 98 4.06 5.86 -8.79
CA ALA A 98 3.10 6.17 -7.74
C ALA A 98 3.05 5.02 -6.72
N PRO A 99 3.01 5.29 -5.41
CA PRO A 99 2.86 4.24 -4.40
C PRO A 99 1.47 3.62 -4.47
N GLN A 100 0.46 4.35 -4.94
CA GLN A 100 -0.89 3.84 -5.15
C GLN A 100 -1.38 4.19 -6.55
N GLY A 101 -2.03 3.22 -7.22
CA GLY A 101 -2.62 3.38 -8.55
C GLY A 101 -1.63 3.24 -9.71
N ASP A 102 -0.44 2.67 -9.51
CA ASP A 102 0.49 2.39 -10.62
C ASP A 102 -0.07 1.25 -11.48
N VAL A 103 -0.29 1.52 -12.76
CA VAL A 103 -0.92 0.56 -13.69
C VAL A 103 -0.03 -0.63 -14.05
N ARG A 104 1.25 -0.62 -13.67
CA ARG A 104 2.22 -1.67 -14.03
C ARG A 104 2.17 -2.87 -13.09
N PHE A 105 1.70 -2.68 -11.86
CA PHE A 105 1.64 -3.67 -10.79
C PHE A 105 0.65 -3.23 -9.70
N GLY A 106 0.41 -4.07 -8.69
CA GLY A 106 -0.39 -3.72 -7.52
C GLY A 106 0.30 -2.70 -6.61
N ASP A 107 -0.49 -1.96 -5.84
CA ASP A 107 0.01 -1.03 -4.82
C ASP A 107 0.87 -1.77 -3.79
N ILE A 108 0.49 -3.00 -3.48
CA ILE A 108 1.23 -3.94 -2.62
C ILE A 108 1.75 -5.07 -3.50
N ARG A 109 3.06 -5.28 -3.49
CA ARG A 109 3.69 -6.35 -4.27
C ARG A 109 4.27 -7.41 -3.36
N VAL A 110 4.00 -8.67 -3.67
CA VAL A 110 4.53 -9.81 -2.92
C VAL A 110 5.66 -10.45 -3.72
N ALA A 111 6.85 -10.56 -3.10
CA ALA A 111 8.04 -11.14 -3.70
C ALA A 111 8.71 -12.13 -2.72
N ALA A 112 9.75 -12.83 -3.17
CA ALA A 112 10.63 -13.61 -2.30
C ALA A 112 12.07 -13.57 -2.82
N ARG A 113 13.02 -13.49 -1.89
CA ARG A 113 14.45 -13.61 -2.19
C ARG A 113 15.21 -14.12 -0.96
N PRO A 114 16.47 -14.56 -1.08
CA PRO A 114 17.27 -14.80 0.10
C PRO A 114 17.43 -13.48 0.90
N LEU A 115 17.02 -13.52 2.17
CA LEU A 115 17.31 -12.50 3.17
C LEU A 115 18.43 -13.02 4.08
N SER A 116 18.22 -13.13 5.39
CA SER A 116 19.18 -13.67 6.34
C SER A 116 19.09 -15.19 6.45
N ALA A 117 20.20 -15.85 6.76
CA ALA A 117 20.19 -17.30 6.92
C ALA A 117 19.42 -17.73 8.18
N PRO A 118 18.55 -18.75 8.10
CA PRO A 118 17.82 -19.26 9.26
C PRO A 118 18.76 -19.63 10.43
N GLY A 119 18.34 -19.24 11.65
CA GLY A 119 19.10 -19.54 12.87
C GLY A 119 20.33 -18.61 13.10
N THR A 120 20.53 -17.60 12.28
CA THR A 120 21.50 -16.53 12.56
C THR A 120 20.84 -15.40 13.37
N PRO A 121 21.59 -14.68 14.24
CA PRO A 121 21.04 -13.49 14.90
C PRO A 121 20.49 -12.49 13.89
N GLY A 122 19.28 -11.99 14.12
CA GLY A 122 18.58 -11.08 13.20
C GLY A 122 18.07 -11.76 11.93
N SER A 123 17.95 -13.11 11.91
CA SER A 123 17.26 -13.78 10.80
C SER A 123 15.77 -13.45 10.81
N THR A 124 15.19 -13.27 9.63
CA THR A 124 13.79 -12.94 9.43
C THR A 124 13.13 -13.92 8.48
N MET A 125 11.83 -14.17 8.66
CA MET A 125 11.04 -15.06 7.80
C MET A 125 10.43 -14.30 6.61
N ALA A 126 10.05 -13.06 6.83
CA ALA A 126 9.57 -12.14 5.82
C ALA A 126 9.83 -10.72 6.31
N ASP A 127 9.61 -9.74 5.46
CA ASP A 127 9.88 -8.34 5.76
C ASP A 127 9.00 -7.46 4.89
N THR A 128 8.33 -6.48 5.49
CA THR A 128 7.39 -5.60 4.80
C THR A 128 7.75 -4.14 5.01
N ALA A 129 7.79 -3.37 3.93
CA ALA A 129 7.79 -1.93 4.00
C ALA A 129 6.36 -1.44 4.32
N GLY A 130 6.14 -0.86 5.50
CA GLY A 130 4.86 -0.23 5.82
C GLY A 130 4.54 0.90 4.84
N PHE A 131 3.25 1.31 4.76
CA PHE A 131 2.94 2.45 3.91
C PHE A 131 3.56 3.73 4.46
N ASP A 132 4.38 4.36 3.65
CA ASP A 132 4.92 5.71 3.87
C ASP A 132 5.11 6.37 2.50
N TYR A 133 4.77 7.66 2.38
CA TYR A 133 5.00 8.44 1.14
C TYR A 133 6.47 8.46 0.71
N ASN A 134 7.37 8.16 1.63
CA ASN A 134 8.81 8.11 1.40
C ASN A 134 9.26 6.88 0.64
N ASP A 135 8.47 5.82 0.63
CA ASP A 135 8.88 4.52 0.15
C ASP A 135 8.62 4.32 -1.33
N GLN A 136 7.96 5.30 -1.98
CA GLN A 136 7.57 5.20 -3.39
C GLN A 136 6.82 3.89 -3.62
N THR A 137 7.20 3.15 -4.65
CA THR A 137 6.60 1.85 -4.98
C THR A 137 7.13 0.68 -4.11
N TRP A 138 7.89 0.95 -3.04
CA TRP A 138 8.16 -0.02 -1.98
C TRP A 138 7.04 -0.06 -0.93
N ALA A 139 6.22 1.00 -0.86
CA ALA A 139 5.17 1.12 0.16
C ALA A 139 4.24 -0.11 0.16
N GLY A 140 4.15 -0.77 1.30
CA GLY A 140 3.33 -1.97 1.50
C GLY A 140 3.91 -3.27 0.94
N ASP A 141 5.04 -3.24 0.21
CA ASP A 141 5.62 -4.43 -0.42
C ASP A 141 6.09 -5.46 0.60
N LEU A 142 5.73 -6.71 0.39
CA LEU A 142 6.10 -7.87 1.20
C LEU A 142 7.17 -8.71 0.49
N VAL A 143 8.26 -9.01 1.20
CA VAL A 143 9.34 -9.88 0.71
C VAL A 143 9.54 -11.08 1.63
N PHE A 144 9.17 -12.28 1.19
CA PHE A 144 9.45 -13.52 1.90
C PHE A 144 10.93 -13.90 1.82
N ASN A 145 11.46 -14.41 2.92
CA ASN A 145 12.82 -14.97 2.93
C ASN A 145 12.83 -16.36 2.30
N SER A 146 13.39 -16.46 1.10
CA SER A 146 13.42 -17.72 0.37
C SER A 146 14.37 -18.79 0.93
N GLN A 147 15.02 -18.52 2.05
CA GLN A 147 15.80 -19.50 2.80
C GLN A 147 14.93 -20.30 3.80
N TYR A 148 13.67 -19.89 4.01
CA TYR A 148 12.68 -20.65 4.77
C TYR A 148 11.77 -21.45 3.85
N GLN A 149 11.14 -22.48 4.41
CA GLN A 149 10.07 -23.22 3.74
C GLN A 149 8.74 -22.85 4.38
N PHE A 150 7.77 -22.54 3.54
CA PHE A 150 6.42 -22.16 3.96
C PHE A 150 5.44 -23.29 3.59
N GLY A 151 4.55 -23.63 4.51
CA GLY A 151 3.47 -24.58 4.30
C GLY A 151 2.11 -23.94 4.57
N ILE A 152 1.05 -24.70 4.47
CA ILE A 152 -0.31 -24.28 4.83
C ILE A 152 -0.76 -25.12 6.03
N GLY A 153 -1.06 -24.43 7.14
CA GLY A 153 -1.35 -25.09 8.41
C GLY A 153 -0.16 -25.90 8.93
N ASP A 154 -0.47 -26.88 9.75
CA ASP A 154 0.52 -27.83 10.31
C ASP A 154 1.04 -28.81 9.23
N THR A 155 1.79 -28.31 8.25
CA THR A 155 2.39 -29.17 7.22
C THR A 155 3.61 -29.90 7.80
N PRO A 156 3.63 -31.24 7.87
CA PRO A 156 4.75 -32.00 8.42
C PRO A 156 6.07 -31.69 7.72
N GLY A 157 7.10 -31.31 8.50
CA GLY A 157 8.44 -30.99 7.99
C GLY A 157 8.60 -29.55 7.50
N VAL A 158 7.57 -28.73 7.56
CA VAL A 158 7.63 -27.29 7.28
C VAL A 158 7.51 -26.51 8.59
N GLN A 159 8.39 -25.56 8.81
CA GLN A 159 8.51 -24.85 10.09
C GLN A 159 7.59 -23.62 10.19
N SER A 160 7.02 -23.15 9.07
CA SER A 160 6.32 -21.86 9.01
C SER A 160 5.01 -22.00 8.26
N ASP A 161 3.93 -21.57 8.90
CA ASP A 161 2.64 -21.44 8.23
C ASP A 161 2.59 -20.18 7.40
N LEU A 162 2.36 -20.33 6.09
CA LEU A 162 2.34 -19.23 5.14
C LEU A 162 1.28 -18.18 5.48
N TYR A 163 0.07 -18.62 5.84
CA TYR A 163 -1.02 -17.72 6.19
C TYR A 163 -0.66 -16.86 7.40
N SER A 164 -0.08 -17.45 8.45
CA SER A 164 0.26 -16.75 9.68
C SER A 164 1.35 -15.71 9.47
N VAL A 165 2.40 -16.04 8.69
CA VAL A 165 3.44 -15.09 8.33
C VAL A 165 2.86 -13.97 7.45
N ALA A 166 2.09 -14.32 6.42
CA ALA A 166 1.45 -13.33 5.55
C ALA A 166 0.44 -12.45 6.31
N LEU A 167 -0.24 -12.98 7.35
CA LEU A 167 -1.19 -12.22 8.15
C LEU A 167 -0.48 -11.15 8.99
N HIS A 168 0.65 -11.46 9.59
CA HIS A 168 1.50 -10.49 10.29
C HIS A 168 2.00 -9.41 9.33
N GLU A 169 2.62 -9.82 8.23
CA GLU A 169 3.18 -8.89 7.24
C GLU A 169 2.10 -8.01 6.57
N ALA A 170 0.89 -8.53 6.36
CA ALA A 170 -0.22 -7.74 5.86
C ALA A 170 -0.62 -6.61 6.83
N GLY A 171 -0.50 -6.82 8.14
CA GLY A 171 -0.67 -5.75 9.12
C GLY A 171 0.32 -4.61 8.91
N HIS A 172 1.59 -4.93 8.66
CA HIS A 172 2.60 -3.94 8.28
C HIS A 172 2.28 -3.25 6.96
N SER A 173 1.86 -4.01 5.93
CA SER A 173 1.43 -3.43 4.65
C SER A 173 0.31 -2.39 4.83
N PHE A 174 -0.55 -2.57 5.83
CA PHE A 174 -1.62 -1.63 6.18
C PHE A 174 -1.22 -0.57 7.21
N GLY A 175 0.06 -0.50 7.62
CA GLY A 175 0.59 0.56 8.47
C GLY A 175 0.59 0.25 9.98
N LEU A 176 0.40 -1.00 10.40
CA LEU A 176 0.52 -1.39 11.80
C LEU A 176 1.99 -1.70 12.15
N ALA A 177 2.41 -1.29 13.33
CA ALA A 177 3.72 -1.63 13.91
C ALA A 177 3.68 -2.96 14.67
N ASP A 178 4.87 -3.50 14.98
CA ASP A 178 5.02 -4.61 15.90
C ASP A 178 4.40 -4.33 17.29
N GLU A 179 3.76 -5.36 17.84
CA GLU A 179 3.30 -5.41 19.21
C GLU A 179 4.24 -6.32 20.03
N ASN A 180 4.87 -5.78 21.06
CA ASN A 180 5.88 -6.50 21.85
C ASN A 180 5.37 -7.00 23.20
N THR A 181 4.13 -6.67 23.58
CA THR A 181 3.59 -6.96 24.92
C THR A 181 2.48 -7.99 24.94
N ASP A 182 1.75 -8.17 23.82
CA ASP A 182 0.64 -9.11 23.68
C ASP A 182 0.97 -10.25 22.69
N PRO A 183 1.44 -11.41 23.16
CA PRO A 183 1.75 -12.54 22.27
C PRO A 183 0.52 -13.18 21.60
N THR A 184 -0.70 -12.70 21.88
CA THR A 184 -1.93 -13.13 21.20
C THR A 184 -2.28 -12.23 20.00
N SER A 185 -1.61 -11.07 19.89
CA SER A 185 -1.72 -10.20 18.73
C SER A 185 -1.07 -10.85 17.50
N VAL A 186 -1.69 -10.68 16.34
CA VAL A 186 -1.07 -11.03 15.06
C VAL A 186 0.20 -10.23 14.83
N MET A 187 0.23 -8.98 15.31
CA MET A 187 1.39 -8.09 15.19
C MET A 187 2.49 -8.35 16.23
N TYR A 188 2.44 -9.46 16.97
CA TYR A 188 3.54 -9.80 17.87
C TYR A 188 4.83 -10.08 17.07
N ALA A 189 5.92 -9.39 17.43
CA ALA A 189 7.17 -9.33 16.67
C ALA A 189 7.83 -10.70 16.37
N ALA A 190 7.44 -11.75 17.07
CA ALA A 190 7.98 -13.09 16.85
C ALA A 190 6.89 -14.08 16.43
N TYR A 191 7.21 -14.94 15.47
CA TYR A 191 6.31 -15.98 15.00
C TYR A 191 5.82 -16.90 16.14
N GLN A 192 4.50 -17.01 16.29
CA GLN A 192 3.85 -17.77 17.37
C GLN A 192 3.25 -19.12 16.92
N GLY A 193 3.48 -19.55 15.68
CA GLY A 193 2.86 -20.73 15.08
C GLY A 193 1.64 -20.38 14.23
N VAL A 194 0.74 -21.37 14.07
CA VAL A 194 -0.44 -21.21 13.21
C VAL A 194 -1.46 -20.28 13.84
N LEU A 195 -1.74 -19.16 13.17
CA LEU A 195 -2.78 -18.19 13.52
C LEU A 195 -4.09 -18.52 12.80
N THR A 196 -5.22 -18.10 13.36
CA THR A 196 -6.55 -18.36 12.80
C THR A 196 -7.36 -17.09 12.51
N GLY A 197 -6.82 -15.93 12.81
CA GLY A 197 -7.46 -14.62 12.60
C GLY A 197 -6.92 -13.55 13.56
N LEU A 198 -7.55 -12.38 13.55
CA LEU A 198 -7.16 -11.21 14.32
C LEU A 198 -7.63 -11.30 15.79
N SER A 199 -6.84 -10.79 16.70
CA SER A 199 -7.24 -10.52 18.08
C SER A 199 -8.13 -9.26 18.15
N ALA A 200 -8.74 -9.02 19.31
CA ALA A 200 -9.52 -7.79 19.50
C ALA A 200 -8.64 -6.53 19.50
N SER A 201 -7.37 -6.63 19.92
CA SER A 201 -6.41 -5.54 19.86
C SER A 201 -6.01 -5.22 18.41
N ASP A 202 -5.81 -6.25 17.58
CA ASP A 202 -5.52 -6.07 16.16
C ASP A 202 -6.67 -5.36 15.43
N VAL A 203 -7.91 -5.80 15.69
CA VAL A 203 -9.11 -5.16 15.11
C VAL A 203 -9.21 -3.71 15.55
N ALA A 204 -8.97 -3.40 16.82
CA ALA A 204 -9.00 -2.02 17.30
C ALA A 204 -7.89 -1.17 16.67
N ALA A 205 -6.69 -1.72 16.49
CA ALA A 205 -5.58 -1.02 15.87
C ALA A 205 -5.85 -0.68 14.39
N ILE A 206 -6.32 -1.65 13.60
CA ILE A 206 -6.61 -1.38 12.17
C ILE A 206 -7.81 -0.44 12.00
N GLN A 207 -8.82 -0.51 12.86
CA GLN A 207 -9.94 0.43 12.86
C GLN A 207 -9.55 1.84 13.31
N ALA A 208 -8.51 1.99 14.11
CA ALA A 208 -7.96 3.30 14.44
C ALA A 208 -7.33 4.01 13.23
N LEU A 209 -6.84 3.25 12.24
CA LEU A 209 -6.27 3.79 11.01
C LEU A 209 -7.33 4.04 9.92
N TYR A 210 -8.28 3.12 9.75
CA TYR A 210 -9.17 3.11 8.57
C TYR A 210 -10.67 3.20 8.92
N GLY A 211 -11.00 3.19 10.20
CA GLY A 211 -12.38 3.11 10.66
C GLY A 211 -12.99 1.71 10.55
N ALA A 212 -14.18 1.54 11.13
CA ALA A 212 -14.93 0.31 11.03
C ALA A 212 -15.50 0.13 9.61
N PRO A 213 -15.80 -1.12 9.18
CA PRO A 213 -16.50 -1.35 7.92
C PRO A 213 -17.78 -0.52 7.82
N PRO A 214 -18.06 0.15 6.68
CA PRO A 214 -19.25 0.98 6.52
C PRO A 214 -20.51 0.11 6.51
N ALA A 215 -21.66 0.75 6.80
CA ALA A 215 -22.95 0.09 6.63
C ALA A 215 -23.23 -0.18 5.15
N ASP A 216 -23.81 -1.34 4.86
CA ASP A 216 -24.21 -1.71 3.50
C ASP A 216 -25.58 -1.09 3.15
N PRO A 217 -25.64 -0.16 2.18
CA PRO A 217 -26.91 0.50 1.82
C PRO A 217 -27.86 -0.39 0.99
N TYR A 218 -27.37 -1.51 0.48
CA TYR A 218 -28.14 -2.42 -0.39
C TYR A 218 -28.49 -3.74 0.29
N ALA A 219 -28.11 -3.87 1.57
CA ALA A 219 -28.36 -5.09 2.34
C ALA A 219 -29.85 -5.48 2.28
N ALA A 220 -30.10 -6.75 1.98
CA ALA A 220 -31.45 -7.28 1.97
C ALA A 220 -32.09 -7.16 3.36
N PRO A 221 -33.37 -6.79 3.44
CA PRO A 221 -34.07 -6.67 4.71
C PRO A 221 -34.11 -8.01 5.45
N ALA A 222 -34.04 -7.94 6.78
CA ALA A 222 -34.18 -9.11 7.64
C ALA A 222 -35.45 -9.88 7.32
N GLY A 223 -35.35 -11.18 6.99
CA GLY A 223 -36.47 -12.04 6.57
C GLY A 223 -36.53 -12.36 5.08
N GLY A 224 -35.63 -11.78 4.23
CA GLY A 224 -35.38 -12.24 2.86
C GLY A 224 -36.50 -12.05 1.83
N GLY A 225 -37.44 -11.17 2.10
CA GLY A 225 -38.55 -10.89 1.16
C GLY A 225 -38.14 -9.93 0.03
N LEU A 226 -38.71 -10.12 -1.18
CA LEU A 226 -38.43 -9.29 -2.35
C LEU A 226 -38.91 -7.83 -2.20
N ALA A 227 -39.88 -7.57 -1.31
CA ALA A 227 -40.51 -6.26 -1.14
C ALA A 227 -39.59 -5.15 -0.65
N GLY A 228 -38.44 -5.48 -0.12
CA GLY A 228 -37.43 -4.53 0.36
C GLY A 228 -36.22 -4.34 -0.58
N ALA A 229 -36.33 -4.84 -1.80
CA ALA A 229 -35.25 -4.73 -2.78
C ALA A 229 -34.97 -3.27 -3.16
N TYR A 230 -33.69 -2.91 -3.27
CA TYR A 230 -33.29 -1.60 -3.77
C TYR A 230 -33.65 -1.45 -5.25
N SER A 231 -34.40 -0.39 -5.58
CA SER A 231 -34.82 -0.17 -6.96
C SER A 231 -33.70 0.47 -7.78
N LEU A 232 -33.21 -0.22 -8.81
CA LEU A 232 -32.22 0.32 -9.74
C LEU A 232 -32.81 1.40 -10.66
N GLY A 233 -34.14 1.43 -10.85
CA GLY A 233 -34.79 2.38 -11.79
C GLY A 233 -34.20 2.25 -13.20
N ASN A 234 -33.57 3.34 -13.68
CA ASN A 234 -32.85 3.37 -14.97
C ASN A 234 -31.34 3.18 -14.85
N VAL A 235 -30.85 2.85 -13.65
CA VAL A 235 -29.41 2.60 -13.43
C VAL A 235 -29.06 1.23 -14.00
N THR A 236 -28.11 1.20 -14.90
CA THR A 236 -27.63 -0.02 -15.57
C THR A 236 -26.26 -0.48 -15.06
N ALA A 237 -25.61 0.31 -14.21
CA ALA A 237 -24.40 -0.09 -13.51
C ALA A 237 -24.32 0.61 -12.16
N LEU A 238 -23.84 -0.09 -11.14
CA LEU A 238 -23.70 0.42 -9.79
C LEU A 238 -22.53 -0.25 -9.06
N SER A 239 -21.82 0.52 -8.23
CA SER A 239 -20.83 0.00 -7.29
C SER A 239 -21.49 -0.32 -5.96
N ALA A 240 -21.16 -1.48 -5.39
CA ALA A 240 -21.71 -1.95 -4.12
C ALA A 240 -20.64 -2.75 -3.35
N ARG A 241 -20.92 -3.08 -2.10
CA ARG A 241 -20.03 -3.84 -1.24
C ARG A 241 -20.82 -4.70 -0.25
N ILE A 242 -20.52 -5.99 -0.18
CA ILE A 242 -20.94 -6.84 0.93
C ILE A 242 -20.01 -6.57 2.11
N THR A 243 -20.57 -6.15 3.25
CA THR A 243 -19.81 -5.71 4.43
C THR A 243 -19.89 -6.68 5.62
N GLN A 244 -20.57 -7.80 5.47
CA GLN A 244 -20.71 -8.81 6.51
C GLN A 244 -20.70 -10.22 5.91
N ILE A 245 -20.06 -11.17 6.60
CA ILE A 245 -20.13 -12.60 6.24
C ILE A 245 -21.59 -13.05 6.27
N GLY A 246 -22.06 -13.66 5.18
CA GLY A 246 -23.45 -14.04 4.99
C GLY A 246 -24.39 -12.88 4.61
N GLY A 247 -23.83 -11.68 4.40
CA GLY A 247 -24.56 -10.54 3.84
C GLY A 247 -25.11 -10.84 2.46
N THR A 248 -26.18 -10.12 2.11
CA THR A 248 -26.85 -10.28 0.82
C THR A 248 -27.38 -8.92 0.39
N ASP A 249 -27.07 -8.52 -0.84
CA ASP A 249 -27.67 -7.37 -1.50
C ASP A 249 -28.83 -7.82 -2.36
N LEU A 250 -29.89 -7.03 -2.37
CA LEU A 250 -31.10 -7.33 -3.12
C LEU A 250 -31.54 -6.13 -3.94
N TYR A 251 -31.55 -6.29 -5.24
CA TYR A 251 -31.92 -5.26 -6.21
C TYR A 251 -33.18 -5.62 -6.97
N GLN A 252 -33.93 -4.59 -7.38
CA GLN A 252 -35.08 -4.70 -8.26
C GLN A 252 -34.85 -3.85 -9.50
N PHE A 253 -35.19 -4.38 -10.66
CA PHE A 253 -35.22 -3.63 -11.91
C PHE A 253 -36.39 -4.03 -12.78
N THR A 254 -36.75 -3.15 -13.73
CA THR A 254 -37.79 -3.42 -14.71
C THR A 254 -37.19 -3.42 -16.10
N THR A 255 -37.43 -4.46 -16.87
CA THR A 255 -36.94 -4.56 -18.24
C THR A 255 -37.60 -3.51 -19.14
N PRO A 256 -36.88 -2.95 -20.12
CA PRO A 256 -37.46 -2.00 -21.09
C PRO A 256 -38.68 -2.54 -21.83
N SER A 257 -39.55 -1.64 -22.27
CA SER A 257 -40.83 -1.98 -22.93
C SER A 257 -40.68 -2.43 -24.39
N ALA A 258 -39.55 -2.09 -25.04
CA ALA A 258 -39.30 -2.43 -26.43
C ALA A 258 -37.90 -2.96 -26.63
N PHE A 259 -37.78 -4.16 -27.19
CA PHE A 259 -36.54 -4.72 -27.70
C PHE A 259 -36.68 -4.97 -29.19
N SER A 260 -35.80 -4.41 -29.99
CA SER A 260 -35.68 -4.72 -31.39
C SER A 260 -34.61 -5.84 -31.55
N GLY A 261 -35.07 -7.09 -31.56
CA GLY A 261 -34.21 -8.22 -31.87
C GLY A 261 -33.91 -9.16 -30.69
N ALA A 262 -33.54 -10.38 -30.98
CA ALA A 262 -33.29 -11.48 -30.06
C ALA A 262 -31.96 -11.31 -29.29
N THR A 263 -31.85 -10.28 -28.48
CA THR A 263 -30.70 -10.00 -27.65
C THR A 263 -31.02 -10.39 -26.20
N GLY A 264 -30.12 -11.17 -25.58
CA GLY A 264 -30.31 -11.62 -24.18
C GLY A 264 -30.08 -10.50 -23.19
N LEU A 265 -30.67 -10.61 -22.00
CA LEU A 265 -30.27 -9.83 -20.84
C LEU A 265 -29.07 -10.53 -20.20
N THR A 266 -27.97 -9.80 -20.01
CA THR A 266 -26.81 -10.26 -19.25
C THR A 266 -26.64 -9.38 -18.02
N ILE A 267 -26.38 -10.03 -16.89
CA ILE A 267 -26.06 -9.36 -15.63
C ILE A 267 -24.64 -9.75 -15.27
N ASP A 268 -23.75 -8.75 -15.23
CA ASP A 268 -22.35 -8.93 -14.93
C ASP A 268 -22.04 -8.39 -13.55
N LEU A 269 -21.30 -9.17 -12.76
CA LEU A 269 -20.67 -8.76 -11.51
C LEU A 269 -19.16 -8.78 -11.74
N GLN A 270 -18.54 -7.60 -11.63
CA GLN A 270 -17.11 -7.44 -11.74
C GLN A 270 -16.51 -7.23 -10.35
N ALA A 271 -15.60 -8.10 -9.95
CA ALA A 271 -14.84 -8.01 -8.72
C ALA A 271 -13.32 -8.12 -8.99
N ALA A 272 -12.92 -8.72 -10.12
CA ALA A 272 -11.52 -8.83 -10.51
C ALA A 272 -10.86 -7.44 -10.64
N GLY A 273 -9.70 -7.28 -9.96
CA GLY A 273 -8.98 -6.00 -9.88
C GLY A 273 -9.64 -4.96 -8.96
N ILE A 274 -10.84 -5.23 -8.44
CA ILE A 274 -11.60 -4.34 -7.54
C ILE A 274 -11.49 -4.84 -6.10
N SER A 275 -11.77 -6.14 -5.89
CA SER A 275 -11.73 -6.78 -4.57
C SER A 275 -11.41 -8.27 -4.70
N LEU A 276 -11.22 -8.93 -3.56
CA LEU A 276 -11.10 -10.39 -3.50
C LEU A 276 -12.46 -11.08 -3.28
N PHE A 277 -13.55 -10.36 -3.42
CA PHE A 277 -14.91 -10.88 -3.22
C PHE A 277 -15.19 -12.07 -4.14
N THR A 278 -15.60 -13.19 -3.55
CA THR A 278 -16.10 -14.35 -4.30
C THR A 278 -17.60 -14.45 -4.10
N GLY A 279 -18.34 -14.22 -5.18
CA GLY A 279 -19.77 -14.01 -5.13
C GLY A 279 -20.62 -15.12 -5.69
N GLN A 280 -21.90 -15.03 -5.38
CA GLN A 280 -23.00 -15.67 -6.07
C GLN A 280 -24.00 -14.63 -6.52
N VAL A 281 -24.32 -14.62 -7.82
CA VAL A 281 -25.41 -13.83 -8.39
C VAL A 281 -26.57 -14.74 -8.71
N THR A 282 -27.77 -14.38 -8.23
CA THR A 282 -29.00 -15.11 -8.54
C THR A 282 -30.03 -14.11 -9.07
N VAL A 283 -30.59 -14.39 -10.23
CA VAL A 283 -31.65 -13.57 -10.84
C VAL A 283 -32.99 -14.26 -10.64
N LEU A 284 -33.99 -13.50 -10.16
CA LEU A 284 -35.33 -13.99 -9.86
C LEU A 284 -36.38 -13.25 -10.69
N ASP A 285 -37.43 -13.94 -11.07
CA ASP A 285 -38.63 -13.31 -11.62
C ASP A 285 -39.51 -12.62 -10.55
N ALA A 286 -40.60 -12.00 -10.95
CA ALA A 286 -41.53 -11.32 -10.04
C ALA A 286 -42.20 -12.28 -9.02
N GLN A 287 -42.18 -13.57 -9.26
CA GLN A 287 -42.72 -14.62 -8.39
C GLN A 287 -41.66 -15.20 -7.47
N GLY A 288 -40.40 -14.78 -7.62
CA GLY A 288 -39.26 -15.29 -6.83
C GLY A 288 -38.66 -16.60 -7.38
N ASN A 289 -39.01 -17.02 -8.60
CA ASN A 289 -38.38 -18.17 -9.22
C ASN A 289 -37.00 -17.79 -9.79
N VAL A 290 -36.00 -18.67 -9.65
CA VAL A 290 -34.67 -18.48 -10.22
C VAL A 290 -34.73 -18.60 -11.74
N VAL A 291 -34.32 -17.56 -12.45
CA VAL A 291 -34.24 -17.51 -13.92
C VAL A 291 -32.77 -17.50 -14.43
N GLY A 292 -31.81 -17.32 -13.55
CA GLY A 292 -30.38 -17.41 -13.85
C GLY A 292 -29.55 -17.35 -12.58
N SER A 293 -28.36 -17.95 -12.61
CA SER A 293 -27.40 -17.83 -11.51
C SER A 293 -25.98 -18.12 -11.96
N ALA A 294 -25.01 -17.52 -11.30
CA ALA A 294 -23.57 -17.81 -11.42
C ALA A 294 -22.89 -17.70 -10.05
N THR A 295 -21.81 -18.43 -9.87
CA THR A 295 -21.04 -18.42 -8.62
C THR A 295 -19.56 -18.71 -8.89
N THR A 296 -18.68 -18.10 -8.08
CA THR A 296 -17.25 -18.42 -8.04
C THR A 296 -16.79 -18.51 -6.59
N SER A 297 -15.83 -19.36 -6.32
CA SER A 297 -15.12 -19.44 -5.02
C SER A 297 -13.62 -19.14 -5.16
N ASP A 298 -13.19 -18.69 -6.33
CA ASP A 298 -11.79 -18.41 -6.64
C ASP A 298 -11.54 -16.90 -6.61
N PRO A 299 -10.84 -16.35 -5.60
CA PRO A 299 -10.56 -14.91 -5.51
C PRO A 299 -9.59 -14.41 -6.59
N THR A 300 -8.93 -15.32 -7.33
CA THR A 300 -8.05 -14.97 -8.46
C THR A 300 -8.80 -14.88 -9.79
N ASN A 301 -10.07 -15.35 -9.82
CA ASN A 301 -10.95 -15.30 -10.99
C ASN A 301 -12.42 -15.12 -10.52
N ASN A 302 -12.76 -13.92 -10.12
CA ASN A 302 -13.95 -13.63 -9.33
C ASN A 302 -15.01 -12.77 -10.04
N ASP A 303 -14.90 -12.57 -11.35
CA ASP A 303 -15.99 -11.99 -12.16
C ASP A 303 -17.07 -13.04 -12.46
N LEU A 304 -18.32 -12.60 -12.51
CA LEU A 304 -19.47 -13.43 -12.82
C LEU A 304 -20.30 -12.80 -13.93
N SER A 305 -20.90 -13.64 -14.77
CA SER A 305 -21.85 -13.24 -15.81
C SER A 305 -23.05 -14.19 -15.80
N VAL A 306 -24.25 -13.63 -15.76
CA VAL A 306 -25.53 -14.38 -15.77
C VAL A 306 -26.34 -13.98 -16.99
N ALA A 307 -26.50 -14.89 -17.93
CA ALA A 307 -27.41 -14.72 -19.06
C ALA A 307 -28.82 -15.14 -18.66
N VAL A 308 -29.80 -14.24 -18.82
CA VAL A 308 -31.22 -14.50 -18.58
C VAL A 308 -31.91 -14.74 -19.93
N ALA A 309 -32.20 -15.99 -20.20
CA ALA A 309 -32.93 -16.37 -21.40
C ALA A 309 -34.42 -16.05 -21.26
N ASN A 310 -35.07 -15.68 -22.37
CA ASN A 310 -36.53 -15.48 -22.47
C ASN A 310 -37.14 -14.47 -21.46
N TYR A 311 -36.34 -13.45 -21.05
CA TYR A 311 -36.91 -12.41 -20.20
C TYR A 311 -38.06 -11.66 -20.90
N GLN A 312 -39.02 -11.14 -20.12
CA GLN A 312 -40.23 -10.49 -20.65
C GLN A 312 -40.04 -8.96 -20.65
N PRO A 313 -40.46 -8.23 -21.69
CA PRO A 313 -40.50 -6.77 -21.69
C PRO A 313 -41.39 -6.22 -20.57
N SER A 314 -41.08 -5.02 -20.07
CA SER A 314 -41.83 -4.32 -19.01
C SER A 314 -42.13 -5.19 -17.78
N SER A 315 -41.25 -6.11 -17.47
CA SER A 315 -41.37 -7.07 -16.38
C SER A 315 -40.37 -6.81 -15.28
N THR A 316 -40.79 -7.04 -14.04
CA THR A 316 -39.92 -6.86 -12.87
C THR A 316 -39.10 -8.12 -12.61
N TYR A 317 -37.81 -7.92 -12.37
CA TYR A 317 -36.85 -8.93 -11.95
C TYR A 317 -36.09 -8.46 -10.73
N TYR A 318 -35.49 -9.41 -10.03
CA TYR A 318 -34.65 -9.15 -8.86
C TYR A 318 -33.28 -9.77 -9.07
N ILE A 319 -32.25 -9.10 -8.54
CA ILE A 319 -30.89 -9.61 -8.49
C ILE A 319 -30.50 -9.75 -7.02
N LYS A 320 -30.10 -10.94 -6.64
CA LYS A 320 -29.54 -11.24 -5.33
C LYS A 320 -28.05 -11.46 -5.48
N VAL A 321 -27.23 -10.69 -4.76
CA VAL A 321 -25.78 -10.86 -4.66
C VAL A 321 -25.45 -11.27 -3.24
N SER A 322 -24.63 -12.31 -3.08
CA SER A 322 -24.15 -12.77 -1.77
C SER A 322 -22.76 -13.39 -1.92
N GLY A 323 -22.03 -13.57 -0.81
CA GLY A 323 -20.83 -14.40 -0.82
C GLY A 323 -21.14 -15.85 -1.26
N SER A 324 -20.22 -16.46 -1.99
CA SER A 324 -20.35 -17.85 -2.46
C SER A 324 -20.13 -18.88 -1.35
N SER A 325 -19.45 -18.48 -0.26
CA SER A 325 -19.11 -19.32 0.89
C SER A 325 -19.03 -18.43 2.14
N ALA A 326 -19.05 -19.06 3.33
CA ALA A 326 -18.94 -18.34 4.60
C ALA A 326 -17.46 -18.23 5.02
N ASN A 327 -16.63 -17.58 4.21
CA ASN A 327 -15.22 -17.30 4.49
C ASN A 327 -14.91 -15.81 4.28
N VAL A 328 -13.66 -15.40 4.48
CA VAL A 328 -13.21 -14.00 4.34
C VAL A 328 -13.51 -13.42 2.95
N PHE A 329 -13.47 -14.23 1.89
CA PHE A 329 -13.78 -13.77 0.53
C PHE A 329 -15.28 -13.56 0.26
N SER A 330 -16.15 -13.77 1.24
CA SER A 330 -17.58 -13.46 1.12
C SER A 330 -17.93 -11.99 1.33
N MET A 331 -16.92 -11.17 1.65
CA MET A 331 -17.02 -9.71 1.79
C MET A 331 -16.17 -9.03 0.72
N GLY A 332 -16.53 -7.81 0.36
CA GLY A 332 -15.78 -7.00 -0.60
C GLY A 332 -16.65 -6.22 -1.57
N SER A 333 -16.01 -5.34 -2.31
CA SER A 333 -16.64 -4.45 -3.29
C SER A 333 -16.85 -5.15 -4.63
N TYR A 334 -17.87 -4.74 -5.37
CA TYR A 334 -18.15 -5.20 -6.72
C TYR A 334 -18.86 -4.13 -7.55
N VAL A 335 -18.79 -4.26 -8.87
CA VAL A 335 -19.61 -3.51 -9.81
C VAL A 335 -20.63 -4.45 -10.43
N LEU A 336 -21.90 -4.11 -10.28
CA LEU A 336 -23.02 -4.81 -10.90
C LEU A 336 -23.45 -4.05 -12.16
N SER A 337 -23.56 -4.72 -13.31
CA SER A 337 -24.05 -4.11 -14.53
C SER A 337 -25.09 -4.98 -15.25
N LEU A 338 -26.03 -4.32 -15.95
CA LEU A 338 -27.11 -4.92 -16.72
C LEU A 338 -26.93 -4.56 -18.20
N ASP A 339 -26.73 -5.55 -19.06
CA ASP A 339 -26.66 -5.39 -20.51
C ASP A 339 -27.89 -6.01 -21.19
N TYR A 340 -28.62 -5.18 -21.91
CA TYR A 340 -29.81 -5.59 -22.67
C TYR A 340 -29.50 -5.92 -24.15
N GLY A 341 -28.25 -6.31 -24.44
CA GLY A 341 -27.85 -6.74 -25.78
C GLY A 341 -27.68 -5.60 -26.80
N GLY A 342 -26.53 -4.99 -26.81
CA GLY A 342 -26.08 -4.05 -27.85
C GLY A 342 -26.36 -2.58 -27.63
N TRP A 343 -26.93 -2.19 -26.48
CA TRP A 343 -27.23 -0.79 -26.17
C TRP A 343 -26.35 -0.18 -25.09
N TYR A 344 -25.48 -0.97 -24.43
CA TYR A 344 -24.73 -0.44 -23.29
C TYR A 344 -23.26 -0.89 -23.25
N GLN A 345 -22.38 0.10 -23.25
CA GLN A 345 -20.95 -0.04 -22.96
C GLN A 345 -20.61 0.47 -21.53
N GLY A 346 -21.56 0.37 -20.60
CA GLY A 346 -21.46 1.03 -19.29
C GLY A 346 -20.59 0.34 -18.26
N GLY A 347 -20.36 -0.97 -18.36
CA GLY A 347 -19.57 -1.70 -17.38
C GLY A 347 -18.13 -1.18 -17.26
N ARG A 348 -17.46 -0.92 -18.38
CA ARG A 348 -16.11 -0.33 -18.40
C ARG A 348 -16.07 1.10 -17.82
N SER A 349 -17.14 1.89 -18.05
CA SER A 349 -17.25 3.24 -17.52
C SER A 349 -17.46 3.24 -16.00
N ALA A 350 -18.23 2.28 -15.47
CA ALA A 350 -18.45 2.15 -14.03
C ALA A 350 -17.19 1.68 -13.29
N VAL A 351 -16.43 0.74 -13.87
CA VAL A 351 -15.12 0.32 -13.34
C VAL A 351 -14.12 1.48 -13.40
N ASN A 352 -14.05 2.21 -14.51
CA ASN A 352 -13.20 3.39 -14.59
C ASN A 352 -13.59 4.45 -13.55
N ASN A 353 -14.88 4.66 -13.31
CA ASN A 353 -15.35 5.58 -12.26
C ASN A 353 -15.00 5.10 -10.85
N PHE A 354 -14.95 3.80 -10.61
CA PHE A 354 -14.48 3.25 -9.34
C PHE A 354 -13.03 3.64 -9.05
N TYR A 355 -12.14 3.59 -10.05
CA TYR A 355 -10.73 3.96 -9.90
C TYR A 355 -10.46 5.48 -10.04
N THR A 356 -11.40 6.27 -10.52
CA THR A 356 -11.22 7.71 -10.74
C THR A 356 -11.96 8.59 -9.74
N ASN A 357 -12.53 8.02 -8.67
CA ASN A 357 -13.20 8.77 -7.61
C ASN A 357 -12.18 9.46 -6.69
N THR A 358 -11.35 10.31 -7.26
CA THR A 358 -10.65 11.32 -6.48
C THR A 358 -11.68 12.32 -5.98
N ILE A 359 -11.83 12.43 -4.66
CA ILE A 359 -12.86 13.29 -4.03
C ILE A 359 -12.55 14.76 -4.32
N ASN A 360 -11.27 15.10 -4.43
CA ASN A 360 -10.79 16.43 -4.73
C ASN A 360 -9.98 16.39 -6.04
N SER A 361 -10.24 17.34 -6.92
CA SER A 361 -9.40 17.57 -8.10
C SER A 361 -9.24 19.06 -8.34
N GLU A 362 -8.02 19.48 -8.59
CA GLU A 362 -7.73 20.83 -8.99
C GLU A 362 -7.88 20.97 -10.51
N THR A 363 -8.57 22.06 -10.92
CA THR A 363 -8.80 22.35 -12.33
C THR A 363 -8.41 23.78 -12.72
N ARG A 364 -7.78 24.58 -11.81
CA ARG A 364 -7.61 26.03 -12.02
C ARG A 364 -6.30 26.57 -11.41
N ALA A 365 -5.64 27.44 -12.13
CA ALA A 365 -4.54 28.30 -11.69
C ALA A 365 -5.01 29.52 -10.82
N SER A 366 -6.08 29.39 -10.02
CA SER A 366 -6.65 30.52 -9.25
C SER A 366 -6.31 30.48 -7.76
N ASP A 367 -5.57 29.50 -7.31
CA ASP A 367 -5.21 29.21 -5.92
C ASP A 367 -3.75 29.55 -5.56
N ASN A 368 -3.11 30.39 -6.36
CA ASN A 368 -1.73 30.84 -6.16
C ASN A 368 -1.48 31.66 -4.89
N THR A 369 -2.44 31.76 -3.97
CA THR A 369 -2.29 32.50 -2.71
C THR A 369 -3.11 31.86 -1.59
N GLN A 370 -2.64 31.96 -0.35
CA GLN A 370 -3.34 31.45 0.81
C GLN A 370 -4.82 31.90 0.91
N SER A 371 -5.14 33.13 0.50
CA SER A 371 -6.52 33.66 0.51
C SER A 371 -7.45 32.99 -0.49
N HIS A 372 -6.90 32.34 -1.50
CA HIS A 372 -7.63 31.60 -2.53
C HIS A 372 -7.45 30.09 -2.39
N ALA A 373 -6.86 29.63 -1.27
CA ALA A 373 -6.60 28.20 -1.01
C ALA A 373 -7.84 27.34 -1.23
N LEU A 374 -7.70 26.30 -2.04
CA LEU A 374 -8.76 25.34 -2.32
C LEU A 374 -9.11 24.55 -1.03
N PRO A 375 -10.36 24.61 -0.53
CA PRO A 375 -10.74 23.82 0.61
C PRO A 375 -10.86 22.35 0.20
N LEU A 376 -10.11 21.46 0.85
CA LEU A 376 -10.24 20.04 0.67
C LEU A 376 -11.29 19.48 1.64
N VAL A 377 -12.08 18.52 1.14
CA VAL A 377 -12.96 17.72 1.97
C VAL A 377 -12.25 16.42 2.37
N PRO A 378 -12.47 15.90 3.57
CA PRO A 378 -11.84 14.65 3.97
C PRO A 378 -12.34 13.48 3.11
N VAL A 379 -11.45 12.53 2.84
CA VAL A 379 -11.76 11.29 2.09
C VAL A 379 -12.94 10.56 2.72
N GLN A 380 -12.99 10.53 4.05
CA GLN A 380 -14.12 10.02 4.83
C GLN A 380 -14.68 11.11 5.73
N ALA A 381 -15.89 11.56 5.42
CA ALA A 381 -16.54 12.62 6.18
C ALA A 381 -16.77 12.27 7.66
N SER A 382 -16.86 10.98 8.00
CA SER A 382 -17.04 10.48 9.38
C SER A 382 -15.79 10.58 10.24
N GLU A 383 -14.61 10.56 9.64
CA GLU A 383 -13.33 10.56 10.36
C GLU A 383 -12.64 11.92 10.32
N GLY A 384 -12.69 12.60 9.19
CA GLY A 384 -12.24 13.99 9.06
C GLY A 384 -10.75 14.21 9.17
N ASN A 385 -9.93 13.15 9.16
CA ASN A 385 -8.49 13.21 9.45
C ASN A 385 -7.61 13.09 8.21
N THR A 386 -8.12 12.54 7.08
CA THR A 386 -7.36 12.28 5.86
C THR A 386 -7.95 13.02 4.67
N PHE A 387 -7.09 13.61 3.85
CA PHE A 387 -7.41 14.39 2.65
C PHE A 387 -6.51 13.94 1.51
N ASP A 388 -7.05 13.87 0.31
CA ASP A 388 -6.33 13.57 -0.92
C ASP A 388 -6.70 14.55 -2.04
N LEU A 389 -5.82 14.66 -3.03
CA LEU A 389 -6.02 15.54 -4.18
C LEU A 389 -5.15 15.09 -5.35
N VAL A 390 -5.65 15.28 -6.57
CA VAL A 390 -4.83 15.31 -7.79
C VAL A 390 -4.77 16.74 -8.29
N GLY A 391 -3.55 17.27 -8.41
CA GLY A 391 -3.28 18.63 -8.87
C GLY A 391 -2.21 18.70 -9.95
N SER A 392 -1.87 19.95 -10.35
CA SER A 392 -0.81 20.18 -11.34
C SER A 392 -0.16 21.55 -11.19
N ILE A 393 1.16 21.58 -11.15
CA ILE A 393 1.96 22.81 -11.36
C ILE A 393 2.06 23.03 -12.87
N SER A 394 1.45 24.10 -13.35
CA SER A 394 1.31 24.41 -14.79
C SER A 394 2.50 25.14 -15.39
N ASN A 395 3.31 25.78 -14.55
CA ASN A 395 4.53 26.48 -14.93
C ASN A 395 5.40 26.78 -13.69
N PRO A 396 6.67 27.17 -13.84
CA PRO A 396 7.59 27.38 -12.73
C PRO A 396 7.19 28.48 -11.71
N ALA A 397 6.24 29.35 -12.03
CA ALA A 397 5.74 30.40 -11.13
C ALA A 397 4.41 30.01 -10.46
N ASP A 398 3.88 28.86 -10.79
CA ASP A 398 2.64 28.31 -10.25
C ASP A 398 2.85 27.81 -8.83
N VAL A 399 1.90 28.11 -7.95
CA VAL A 399 1.94 27.76 -6.53
C VAL A 399 0.53 27.40 -6.09
N ASP A 400 0.30 26.17 -5.76
CA ASP A 400 -1.01 25.69 -5.34
C ASP A 400 -1.18 25.80 -3.84
N TRP A 401 -2.29 26.37 -3.40
CA TRP A 401 -2.64 26.50 -2.00
C TRP A 401 -3.89 25.71 -1.66
N TYR A 402 -3.78 24.88 -0.63
CA TYR A 402 -4.85 24.05 -0.11
C TYR A 402 -5.18 24.40 1.34
N ARG A 403 -6.42 24.15 1.73
CA ARG A 403 -6.88 24.37 3.10
C ARG A 403 -7.55 23.10 3.60
N ILE A 404 -7.09 22.62 4.76
CA ILE A 404 -7.64 21.46 5.47
C ILE A 404 -8.01 21.84 6.89
N THR A 405 -9.00 21.13 7.46
CA THR A 405 -9.36 21.23 8.89
C THR A 405 -9.49 19.81 9.44
N PRO A 406 -8.36 19.14 9.72
CA PRO A 406 -8.37 17.74 10.12
C PRO A 406 -8.85 17.58 11.56
N THR A 407 -9.58 16.48 11.81
CA THR A 407 -10.11 16.12 13.13
C THR A 407 -9.63 14.75 13.55
N LEU A 408 -9.37 14.57 14.85
CA LEU A 408 -9.07 13.27 15.46
C LEU A 408 -10.19 12.84 16.38
N SER A 409 -10.58 11.59 16.30
CA SER A 409 -11.47 10.99 17.30
C SER A 409 -10.65 10.62 18.55
N GLY A 410 -11.07 11.11 19.70
CA GLY A 410 -10.45 10.76 20.99
C GLY A 410 -9.13 11.47 21.34
N ALA A 411 -8.57 12.30 20.45
CA ALA A 411 -7.35 13.06 20.72
C ALA A 411 -7.50 14.54 20.31
N THR A 412 -6.81 15.43 21.04
CA THR A 412 -6.83 16.88 20.78
C THR A 412 -5.68 17.35 19.88
N SER A 413 -4.65 16.53 19.72
CA SER A 413 -3.49 16.83 18.88
C SER A 413 -2.83 15.52 18.40
N GLY A 414 -2.05 15.62 17.35
CA GLY A 414 -1.30 14.53 16.75
C GLY A 414 -0.19 15.03 15.83
N THR A 415 0.27 14.19 14.94
CA THR A 415 1.20 14.57 13.87
C THR A 415 0.44 14.73 12.58
N LEU A 416 0.59 15.88 11.91
CA LEU A 416 0.06 16.10 10.56
C LEU A 416 1.15 15.76 9.56
N PHE A 417 0.94 14.70 8.81
CA PHE A 417 1.75 14.27 7.67
C PHE A 417 1.18 14.89 6.39
N VAL A 418 2.04 15.46 5.57
CA VAL A 418 1.66 16.02 4.27
C VAL A 418 2.69 15.60 3.24
N GLY A 419 2.28 14.73 2.31
CA GLY A 419 3.13 14.17 1.28
C GLY A 419 2.60 14.44 -0.13
N THR A 420 3.49 14.52 -1.09
CA THR A 420 3.16 14.64 -2.50
C THR A 420 4.03 13.72 -3.34
N MET A 421 3.44 13.24 -4.44
CA MET A 421 4.13 12.48 -5.45
C MET A 421 3.81 13.01 -6.84
N THR A 422 4.83 13.05 -7.68
CA THR A 422 4.66 13.46 -9.08
C THR A 422 4.35 12.25 -9.94
N THR A 423 3.31 12.37 -10.75
CA THR A 423 2.91 11.36 -11.73
C THR A 423 3.54 11.57 -13.12
N THR A 424 4.29 12.68 -13.28
CA THR A 424 4.99 13.03 -14.52
C THR A 424 6.42 13.46 -14.22
N HIS A 425 7.34 13.17 -15.13
CA HIS A 425 8.72 13.59 -15.02
C HIS A 425 8.82 15.11 -15.24
N GLY A 426 9.52 15.83 -14.36
CA GLY A 426 9.82 17.25 -14.50
C GLY A 426 9.57 18.09 -13.27
N LEU A 427 8.51 17.83 -12.52
CA LEU A 427 8.23 18.54 -11.26
C LEU A 427 9.11 17.99 -10.14
N ILE A 428 9.84 18.87 -9.46
CA ILE A 428 10.50 18.58 -8.18
C ILE A 428 9.68 19.32 -7.13
N PRO A 429 8.80 18.64 -6.39
CA PRO A 429 7.84 19.29 -5.52
C PRO A 429 8.47 19.80 -4.23
N SER A 430 7.85 20.82 -3.65
CA SER A 430 8.15 21.33 -2.31
C SER A 430 6.87 21.67 -1.59
N ILE A 431 6.77 21.33 -0.31
CA ILE A 431 5.60 21.58 0.54
C ILE A 431 5.99 22.47 1.71
N SER A 432 5.12 23.42 2.03
CA SER A 432 5.17 24.20 3.27
C SER A 432 3.81 24.25 3.93
N ILE A 433 3.77 24.22 5.27
CA ILE A 433 2.53 24.29 6.06
C ILE A 433 2.46 25.64 6.77
N TYR A 434 1.28 26.26 6.78
CA TYR A 434 1.03 27.58 7.38
C TYR A 434 -0.20 27.55 8.29
N ASP A 435 -0.22 28.49 9.25
CA ASP A 435 -1.41 28.78 10.05
C ASP A 435 -2.37 29.74 9.32
N ALA A 436 -3.51 30.03 9.94
CA ALA A 436 -4.51 30.96 9.40
C ALA A 436 -4.03 32.42 9.34
N GLN A 437 -2.94 32.77 10.01
CA GLN A 437 -2.34 34.10 10.01
C GLN A 437 -1.24 34.23 8.93
N GLY A 438 -0.93 33.18 8.19
CA GLY A 438 0.10 33.14 7.17
C GLY A 438 1.52 32.92 7.73
N ASN A 439 1.64 32.50 8.97
CA ASN A 439 2.94 32.13 9.51
C ASN A 439 3.28 30.69 9.08
N ARG A 440 4.48 30.49 8.53
CA ARG A 440 4.99 29.17 8.21
C ARG A 440 5.23 28.38 9.51
N LEU A 441 4.69 27.17 9.56
CA LEU A 441 4.83 26.29 10.71
C LEU A 441 6.14 25.46 10.60
N PRO A 442 6.73 25.03 11.74
CA PRO A 442 8.00 24.32 11.75
C PRO A 442 7.82 22.82 11.39
N ALA A 443 7.36 22.56 10.18
CA ALA A 443 7.27 21.21 9.65
C ALA A 443 8.67 20.69 9.29
N VAL A 444 8.92 19.42 9.59
CA VAL A 444 10.19 18.72 9.33
C VAL A 444 10.05 17.92 8.03
N VAL A 445 11.03 18.02 7.14
CA VAL A 445 11.09 17.22 5.92
C VAL A 445 11.44 15.78 6.29
N THR A 446 10.64 14.84 5.86
CA THR A 446 10.84 13.39 6.05
C THR A 446 11.11 12.66 4.74
N SER A 447 10.73 13.24 3.60
CA SER A 447 11.13 12.80 2.27
C SER A 447 11.47 13.96 1.37
N ASN A 448 12.56 13.83 0.63
CA ASN A 448 12.93 14.68 -0.50
C ASN A 448 13.76 13.84 -1.48
N GLN A 449 13.08 13.23 -2.43
CA GLN A 449 13.67 12.37 -3.44
C GLN A 449 12.98 12.60 -4.79
N PRO A 450 13.58 12.17 -5.91
CA PRO A 450 12.97 12.39 -7.22
C PRO A 450 11.51 11.93 -7.28
N GLY A 451 10.60 12.88 -7.47
CA GLY A 451 9.17 12.61 -7.60
C GLY A 451 8.38 12.52 -6.30
N SER A 452 9.02 12.67 -5.12
CA SER A 452 8.32 12.62 -3.82
C SER A 452 8.87 13.67 -2.86
N PHE A 453 7.95 14.31 -2.12
CA PHE A 453 8.30 15.25 -1.05
C PHE A 453 7.29 15.10 0.10
N GLU A 454 7.78 14.97 1.33
CA GLU A 454 6.93 14.87 2.51
C GLU A 454 7.45 15.75 3.64
N VAL A 455 6.51 16.31 4.38
CA VAL A 455 6.76 17.04 5.64
C VAL A 455 5.82 16.53 6.73
N GLN A 456 6.28 16.62 7.97
CA GLN A 456 5.46 16.36 9.15
C GLN A 456 5.45 17.55 10.09
N LEU A 457 4.28 17.88 10.64
CA LEU A 457 4.09 18.88 11.67
C LEU A 457 3.69 18.20 12.97
N ALA A 458 4.60 18.16 13.95
CA ALA A 458 4.33 17.61 15.26
C ALA A 458 3.36 18.50 16.05
N ASN A 459 2.58 17.91 16.94
CA ASN A 459 1.62 18.59 17.82
C ASN A 459 0.55 19.40 17.07
N ALA A 460 0.19 18.99 15.87
CA ALA A 460 -0.91 19.59 15.11
C ALA A 460 -2.23 19.36 15.87
N THR A 461 -3.02 20.43 15.99
CA THR A 461 -4.25 20.44 16.82
C THR A 461 -5.45 20.01 15.99
N SER A 462 -6.22 19.05 16.51
CA SER A 462 -7.49 18.61 15.93
C SER A 462 -8.50 19.77 15.81
N GLY A 463 -9.19 19.87 14.66
CA GLY A 463 -10.16 20.93 14.38
C GLY A 463 -9.54 22.29 14.04
N THR A 464 -8.21 22.40 13.98
CA THR A 464 -7.52 23.62 13.54
C THR A 464 -7.37 23.62 12.01
N THR A 465 -7.54 24.81 11.40
CA THR A 465 -7.34 24.97 9.96
C THR A 465 -5.87 25.18 9.65
N TYR A 466 -5.35 24.35 8.76
CA TYR A 466 -4.00 24.44 8.19
C TYR A 466 -4.06 24.76 6.70
N PHE A 467 -3.05 25.48 6.22
CA PHE A 467 -2.85 25.78 4.82
C PHE A 467 -1.59 25.09 4.32
N ILE A 468 -1.69 24.46 3.17
CA ILE A 468 -0.61 23.73 2.50
C ILE A 468 -0.27 24.50 1.23
N GLU A 469 0.98 24.89 1.09
CA GLU A 469 1.56 25.44 -0.13
C GLU A 469 2.36 24.34 -0.83
N LEU A 470 2.06 24.07 -2.09
CA LEU A 470 2.81 23.19 -2.96
C LEU A 470 3.33 23.97 -4.16
N SER A 471 4.61 23.81 -4.47
CA SER A 471 5.27 24.50 -5.60
C SER A 471 6.39 23.64 -6.17
N GLY A 472 6.90 24.01 -7.33
CA GLY A 472 8.18 23.48 -7.81
C GLY A 472 9.33 23.98 -6.93
N MET A 473 10.21 23.10 -6.49
CA MET A 473 11.38 23.46 -5.68
C MET A 473 12.25 24.49 -6.42
N ASN A 474 12.52 25.62 -5.80
CA ASN A 474 13.24 26.75 -6.40
C ASN A 474 12.63 27.25 -7.72
N GLY A 475 11.33 27.11 -7.92
CA GLY A 475 10.67 27.45 -9.18
C GLY A 475 11.13 26.54 -10.34
N GLN A 476 11.43 25.29 -10.06
CA GLN A 476 11.87 24.33 -11.06
C GLN A 476 10.78 23.29 -11.34
N GLY A 477 10.54 23.05 -12.62
CA GLY A 477 9.68 21.99 -13.11
C GLY A 477 8.19 22.34 -13.14
N GLU A 478 7.48 21.55 -13.89
CA GLU A 478 6.02 21.56 -14.06
C GLU A 478 5.55 20.11 -14.16
N GLY A 479 4.32 19.80 -13.80
CA GLY A 479 3.79 18.46 -13.88
C GLY A 479 2.62 18.20 -12.95
N ARG A 480 2.03 17.01 -13.13
CA ARG A 480 0.95 16.51 -12.28
C ARG A 480 1.50 15.88 -11.01
N TYR A 481 0.73 15.99 -9.95
CA TYR A 481 1.04 15.38 -8.66
C TYR A 481 -0.22 14.86 -7.97
N THR A 482 -0.02 13.98 -7.01
CA THR A 482 -1.00 13.66 -5.96
C THR A 482 -0.53 14.29 -4.66
N LEU A 483 -1.45 14.83 -3.87
CA LEU A 483 -1.20 15.35 -2.53
C LEU A 483 -2.05 14.57 -1.55
N GLY A 484 -1.42 14.09 -0.47
CA GLY A 484 -2.11 13.51 0.66
C GLY A 484 -1.79 14.28 1.94
N ALA A 485 -2.77 14.40 2.84
CA ALA A 485 -2.58 14.98 4.16
C ALA A 485 -3.36 14.17 5.20
N THR A 486 -2.69 13.74 6.27
CA THR A 486 -3.31 12.94 7.33
C THR A 486 -2.91 13.47 8.70
N LEU A 487 -3.89 13.74 9.57
CA LEU A 487 -3.64 13.96 10.99
C LEU A 487 -3.79 12.63 11.73
N ALA A 488 -2.70 12.13 12.31
CA ALA A 488 -2.69 10.89 13.08
C ALA A 488 -2.33 11.14 14.55
N ALA A 489 -2.85 10.31 15.45
CA ALA A 489 -2.46 10.31 16.87
C ALA A 489 -1.06 9.71 17.09
N ALA A 490 -0.31 9.44 16.04
CA ALA A 490 1.03 8.88 16.05
C ALA A 490 2.10 9.90 16.46
N ALA A 491 3.21 9.40 17.00
CA ALA A 491 4.40 10.22 17.22
C ALA A 491 5.02 10.65 15.88
N PRO A 492 5.74 11.79 15.84
CA PRO A 492 6.49 12.16 14.65
C PRO A 492 7.54 11.11 14.26
N THR A 493 7.69 10.90 12.98
CA THR A 493 8.79 10.11 12.43
C THR A 493 10.13 10.75 12.78
N THR A 494 11.09 9.95 13.25
CA THR A 494 12.43 10.41 13.61
C THR A 494 13.49 9.62 12.86
N PHE A 495 14.57 10.31 12.49
CA PHE A 495 15.78 9.68 12.00
C PHE A 495 16.83 9.61 13.11
N ALA A 496 17.51 8.48 13.24
CA ALA A 496 18.66 8.39 14.14
C ALA A 496 19.90 9.02 13.49
N PRO A 497 20.64 9.89 14.20
CA PRO A 497 21.90 10.41 13.71
C PRO A 497 22.89 9.27 13.44
N THR A 498 23.43 9.21 12.22
CA THR A 498 24.37 8.14 11.80
C THR A 498 25.80 8.68 11.65
N VAL A 499 25.96 9.82 10.99
CA VAL A 499 27.26 10.46 10.76
C VAL A 499 27.12 11.98 10.84
N SER A 500 28.12 12.65 11.43
CA SER A 500 28.26 14.10 11.36
C SER A 500 29.72 14.43 11.11
N ASP A 501 30.00 15.23 10.06
CA ASP A 501 31.36 15.54 9.66
C ASP A 501 31.46 16.89 8.92
N THR A 502 32.70 17.31 8.63
CA THR A 502 32.98 18.52 7.85
C THR A 502 34.06 18.24 6.81
N LEU A 503 33.70 18.34 5.55
CA LEU A 503 34.65 18.27 4.44
C LEU A 503 35.26 19.64 4.18
N THR A 504 36.55 19.68 3.83
CA THR A 504 37.31 20.91 3.58
C THR A 504 38.04 20.83 2.25
N ALA A 505 38.61 21.93 1.79
CA ALA A 505 39.48 21.94 0.60
C ALA A 505 40.69 21.00 0.69
N ALA A 506 41.19 20.75 1.91
CA ALA A 506 42.31 19.85 2.17
C ALA A 506 41.85 18.38 2.33
N ASP A 507 40.60 18.15 2.68
CA ASP A 507 40.00 16.85 2.91
C ASP A 507 38.59 16.81 2.30
N THR A 508 38.55 16.49 1.01
CA THR A 508 37.29 16.51 0.20
C THR A 508 36.58 15.15 0.21
N ILE A 509 37.18 14.12 0.84
CA ILE A 509 36.65 12.77 0.89
C ILE A 509 36.79 12.23 2.30
N ASN A 510 35.73 11.71 2.85
CA ASN A 510 35.77 10.96 4.10
C ASN A 510 35.07 9.60 3.93
N ALA A 511 35.52 8.60 4.71
CA ALA A 511 34.94 7.26 4.70
C ALA A 511 34.73 6.76 6.13
N THR A 512 33.60 6.12 6.36
CA THR A 512 33.27 5.50 7.64
C THR A 512 32.61 4.13 7.42
N GLN A 513 32.45 3.34 8.49
CA GLN A 513 31.80 2.04 8.42
C GLN A 513 30.37 2.12 8.94
N LEU A 514 29.45 1.41 8.30
CA LEU A 514 28.08 1.18 8.74
C LEU A 514 27.92 -0.32 9.00
N SER A 515 27.41 -0.70 10.17
CA SER A 515 27.04 -2.07 10.48
C SER A 515 25.51 -2.19 10.48
N VAL A 516 24.97 -3.16 9.75
CA VAL A 516 23.57 -3.48 9.66
C VAL A 516 23.34 -4.83 10.33
N SER A 517 22.51 -4.90 11.36
CA SER A 517 22.32 -6.09 12.19
C SER A 517 21.38 -7.13 11.60
N GLY A 518 20.41 -6.69 10.78
CA GLY A 518 19.44 -7.54 10.08
C GLY A 518 19.19 -7.01 8.67
N ASP A 519 18.61 -7.83 7.82
CA ASP A 519 18.17 -7.39 6.49
C ASP A 519 17.03 -6.39 6.65
N GLN A 520 17.14 -5.22 6.02
CA GLN A 520 16.13 -4.16 6.17
C GLN A 520 16.16 -3.17 5.01
N LEU A 521 15.02 -2.57 4.71
CA LEU A 521 14.95 -1.38 3.87
C LEU A 521 15.31 -0.17 4.72
N THR A 522 16.44 0.46 4.42
CA THR A 522 16.96 1.60 5.19
C THR A 522 16.75 2.89 4.40
N GLN A 523 16.09 3.87 5.00
CA GLN A 523 16.03 5.23 4.49
C GLN A 523 17.15 6.06 5.11
N PHE A 524 17.85 6.79 4.24
CA PHE A 524 18.89 7.74 4.61
C PHE A 524 18.37 9.16 4.38
N ALA A 525 18.74 10.07 5.29
CA ALA A 525 18.52 11.51 5.18
C ALA A 525 19.88 12.20 5.27
N LEU A 526 20.31 12.80 4.17
CA LEU A 526 21.58 13.51 4.05
C LEU A 526 21.32 15.02 4.01
N SER A 527 22.00 15.77 4.85
CA SER A 527 21.98 17.23 4.80
C SER A 527 23.38 17.79 4.60
N ALA A 528 23.50 18.79 3.75
CA ALA A 528 24.74 19.51 3.45
C ALA A 528 24.56 21.00 3.69
N THR A 529 25.41 21.61 4.53
CA THR A 529 25.37 23.03 4.81
C THR A 529 26.74 23.67 4.64
N THR A 530 26.76 24.90 4.10
CA THR A 530 27.98 25.69 3.98
C THR A 530 27.69 27.15 4.25
N VAL A 531 28.69 27.87 4.76
CA VAL A 531 28.65 29.34 4.87
C VAL A 531 29.09 30.01 3.59
N ASP A 532 29.63 29.25 2.64
CA ASP A 532 30.04 29.76 1.33
C ASP A 532 28.81 29.91 0.42
N PRO A 533 28.60 31.07 -0.23
CA PRO A 533 27.50 31.28 -1.17
C PRO A 533 27.64 30.47 -2.47
N THR A 534 28.77 29.80 -2.70
CA THR A 534 28.98 28.96 -3.89
C THR A 534 28.23 27.61 -3.72
N ALA A 535 27.44 27.24 -4.73
CA ALA A 535 26.72 25.98 -4.72
C ALA A 535 27.71 24.81 -4.68
N ALA A 536 27.59 23.99 -3.67
CA ALA A 536 28.32 22.74 -3.50
C ALA A 536 27.33 21.60 -3.23
N ALA A 537 27.79 20.37 -3.31
CA ALA A 537 26.99 19.19 -2.95
C ALA A 537 27.84 18.20 -2.20
N VAL A 538 27.19 17.35 -1.39
CA VAL A 538 27.78 16.13 -0.84
C VAL A 538 27.18 14.93 -1.56
N ARG A 539 28.03 14.06 -2.07
CA ARG A 539 27.62 12.74 -2.53
C ARG A 539 28.04 11.70 -1.49
N MET A 540 27.07 10.97 -0.97
CA MET A 540 27.27 9.76 -0.20
C MET A 540 27.20 8.55 -1.15
N SER A 541 28.12 7.62 -1.01
CA SER A 541 28.12 6.33 -1.70
C SER A 541 28.28 5.21 -0.68
N ILE A 542 27.48 4.16 -0.79
CA ILE A 542 27.53 2.98 0.08
C ILE A 542 28.11 1.83 -0.72
N PHE A 543 29.17 1.21 -0.18
CA PHE A 543 29.82 0.04 -0.75
C PHE A 543 29.64 -1.15 0.20
N ASP A 544 29.37 -2.32 -0.34
CA ASP A 544 29.33 -3.57 0.42
C ASP A 544 30.73 -4.06 0.84
N ALA A 545 30.78 -5.18 1.55
CA ALA A 545 32.04 -5.78 2.02
C ALA A 545 32.97 -6.24 0.88
N THR A 546 32.46 -6.41 -0.34
CA THR A 546 33.22 -6.77 -1.54
C THR A 546 33.76 -5.53 -2.28
N GLY A 547 33.32 -4.33 -1.89
CA GLY A 547 33.63 -3.07 -2.54
C GLY A 547 32.70 -2.73 -3.72
N GLU A 548 31.58 -3.43 -3.87
CA GLU A 548 30.55 -3.10 -4.86
C GLU A 548 29.72 -1.91 -4.38
N LEU A 549 29.44 -0.96 -5.29
CA LEU A 549 28.56 0.19 -5.01
C LEU A 549 27.10 -0.28 -4.95
N VAL A 550 26.47 -0.12 -3.79
CA VAL A 550 25.07 -0.53 -3.58
C VAL A 550 24.08 0.63 -3.56
N PHE A 551 24.55 1.85 -3.24
CA PHE A 551 23.67 3.02 -3.17
C PHE A 551 24.44 4.33 -3.30
N THR A 552 23.76 5.37 -3.82
CA THR A 552 24.30 6.74 -3.89
C THR A 552 23.20 7.75 -3.60
N LEU A 553 23.52 8.76 -2.77
CA LEU A 553 22.65 9.88 -2.45
C LEU A 553 23.43 11.18 -2.59
N VAL A 554 22.82 12.23 -3.14
CA VAL A 554 23.43 13.55 -3.32
C VAL A 554 22.54 14.62 -2.70
N ASP A 555 23.11 15.43 -1.83
CA ASP A 555 22.46 16.63 -1.29
C ASP A 555 23.19 17.90 -1.71
N PHE A 556 22.43 18.90 -2.12
CA PHE A 556 22.92 20.24 -2.50
C PHE A 556 22.83 21.19 -1.33
N THR A 557 23.88 21.95 -1.09
CA THR A 557 23.94 22.92 0.01
C THR A 557 22.78 23.92 -0.02
N ASN A 558 22.26 24.23 1.17
CA ASN A 558 21.16 25.16 1.38
C ASN A 558 19.83 24.72 0.71
N GLN A 559 19.67 23.44 0.38
CA GLN A 559 18.42 22.81 -0.01
C GLN A 559 17.83 22.04 1.19
N PRO A 560 16.56 21.67 1.16
CA PRO A 560 16.04 20.66 2.08
C PRO A 560 16.85 19.37 1.95
N LEU A 561 17.05 18.68 3.08
CA LEU A 561 17.81 17.42 3.09
C LEU A 561 17.36 16.45 1.98
N ALA A 562 18.30 15.73 1.39
CA ALA A 562 18.00 14.67 0.42
C ALA A 562 17.72 13.37 1.15
N THR A 563 16.72 12.62 0.68
CA THR A 563 16.42 11.28 1.19
C THR A 563 16.53 10.25 0.09
N GLY A 564 16.72 8.99 0.48
CA GLY A 564 16.68 7.86 -0.43
C GLY A 564 16.75 6.55 0.34
N SER A 565 16.14 5.50 -0.21
CA SER A 565 15.99 4.21 0.45
C SER A 565 16.74 3.12 -0.30
N VAL A 566 17.33 2.20 0.45
CA VAL A 566 18.04 1.04 -0.11
C VAL A 566 17.89 -0.15 0.83
N TRP A 567 17.71 -1.33 0.24
CA TRP A 567 17.72 -2.58 0.99
C TRP A 567 19.14 -2.99 1.33
N LEU A 568 19.44 -3.07 2.60
CA LEU A 568 20.74 -3.53 3.11
C LEU A 568 20.58 -4.88 3.80
N ALA A 569 21.38 -5.85 3.40
CA ALA A 569 21.49 -7.12 4.11
C ALA A 569 22.29 -6.94 5.41
N ALA A 570 22.11 -7.85 6.37
CA ALA A 570 22.96 -7.89 7.56
C ALA A 570 24.44 -7.96 7.15
N GLY A 571 25.27 -7.03 7.68
CA GLY A 571 26.69 -6.96 7.30
C GLY A 571 27.34 -5.61 7.57
N SER A 572 28.56 -5.46 7.06
CA SER A 572 29.33 -4.23 7.17
C SER A 572 29.45 -3.55 5.81
N TYR A 573 29.20 -2.25 5.80
CA TYR A 573 29.25 -1.40 4.62
C TYR A 573 30.23 -0.25 4.83
N THR A 574 30.80 0.25 3.74
CA THR A 574 31.62 1.46 3.76
C THR A 574 30.85 2.61 3.16
N LEU A 575 30.61 3.65 3.95
CA LEU A 575 30.04 4.91 3.47
C LEU A 575 31.19 5.84 3.09
N VAL A 576 31.13 6.40 1.88
CA VAL A 576 32.09 7.37 1.36
C VAL A 576 31.37 8.67 1.04
N PHE A 577 31.82 9.76 1.66
CA PHE A 577 31.30 11.11 1.42
C PHE A 577 32.30 11.90 0.57
N ASN A 578 31.82 12.43 -0.55
CA ASN A 578 32.62 13.25 -1.44
C ASN A 578 32.00 14.65 -1.54
N ALA A 579 32.82 15.68 -1.32
CA ALA A 579 32.43 17.04 -1.66
C ALA A 579 32.44 17.21 -3.19
N VAL A 580 31.34 17.67 -3.76
CA VAL A 580 31.21 17.96 -5.18
C VAL A 580 31.10 19.45 -5.36
N ASN A 581 31.99 20.02 -6.13
CA ASN A 581 31.94 21.43 -6.50
C ASN A 581 31.17 21.59 -7.82
N VAL A 582 30.08 22.32 -7.79
CA VAL A 582 29.21 22.50 -8.96
C VAL A 582 29.77 23.57 -9.93
N ASN A 583 30.65 24.49 -9.46
CA ASN A 583 31.07 25.67 -10.24
C ASN A 583 32.60 25.87 -10.32
N GLY A 584 33.42 24.87 -9.94
CA GLY A 584 34.89 24.95 -10.03
C GLY A 584 35.55 25.85 -8.97
N SER A 585 34.81 26.35 -7.97
CA SER A 585 35.35 27.11 -6.83
C SER A 585 35.92 26.21 -5.75
N THR A 586 36.84 26.74 -4.92
CA THR A 586 37.43 26.00 -3.79
C THR A 586 36.39 25.86 -2.67
N ILE A 587 36.07 24.62 -2.29
CA ILE A 587 35.20 24.31 -1.13
C ILE A 587 35.94 24.77 0.13
N GLN A 588 35.35 25.66 0.93
CA GLN A 588 36.00 26.15 2.16
C GLN A 588 35.71 25.21 3.35
N ALA A 589 34.46 25.02 3.68
CA ALA A 589 34.01 24.07 4.69
C ALA A 589 32.57 23.65 4.37
N LEU A 590 32.32 22.36 4.34
CA LEU A 590 31.03 21.76 4.00
C LEU A 590 30.64 20.81 5.14
N ALA A 591 29.78 21.27 6.03
CA ALA A 591 29.25 20.42 7.08
C ALA A 591 28.21 19.47 6.49
N LEU A 592 28.30 18.20 6.84
CA LEU A 592 27.33 17.17 6.47
C LEU A 592 26.78 16.49 7.72
N ALA A 593 25.51 16.11 7.65
CA ALA A 593 24.91 15.20 8.61
C ALA A 593 24.11 14.13 7.86
N LEU A 594 24.33 12.87 8.23
CA LEU A 594 23.58 11.72 7.78
C LEU A 594 22.80 11.19 8.96
N ALA A 595 21.53 10.93 8.74
CA ALA A 595 20.67 10.19 9.65
C ALA A 595 19.98 9.05 8.89
N SER A 596 19.53 8.02 9.58
CA SER A 596 18.88 6.87 8.97
C SER A 596 17.74 6.34 9.81
N ARG A 597 16.86 5.58 9.17
CA ARG A 597 15.81 4.77 9.84
C ARG A 597 15.57 3.50 9.05
N SER A 598 15.08 2.44 9.71
CA SER A 598 14.50 1.30 9.03
C SER A 598 13.08 1.66 8.54
N LEU A 599 12.72 1.17 7.36
CA LEU A 599 11.35 1.24 6.81
C LEU A 599 10.65 -0.11 6.93
N THR A 600 11.34 -1.14 7.37
CA THR A 600 10.83 -2.50 7.51
C THR A 600 10.86 -2.93 8.96
N ASP A 601 9.90 -3.77 9.32
CA ASP A 601 9.77 -4.40 10.63
C ASP A 601 9.62 -5.91 10.42
N PRO A 602 10.74 -6.65 10.35
CA PRO A 602 10.74 -8.04 9.96
C PRO A 602 10.23 -8.96 11.08
N ILE A 603 9.42 -9.96 10.72
CA ILE A 603 9.01 -10.99 11.68
C ILE A 603 10.17 -11.91 12.05
N ASP A 604 10.47 -11.99 13.33
CA ASP A 604 11.50 -12.88 13.86
C ASP A 604 11.03 -14.34 13.90
N PRO A 605 11.88 -15.29 13.51
CA PRO A 605 11.51 -16.70 13.44
C PRO A 605 11.15 -17.34 14.78
N TYR A 606 11.69 -16.83 15.89
CA TYR A 606 11.36 -17.19 17.27
C TYR A 606 12.04 -16.22 18.25
N PRO A 607 11.47 -15.99 19.46
CA PRO A 607 12.18 -15.24 20.49
C PRO A 607 13.52 -15.93 20.78
N VAL A 608 14.61 -15.21 20.61
CA VAL A 608 15.97 -15.70 20.91
C VAL A 608 16.21 -15.58 22.43
N ASP A 609 15.42 -16.29 23.22
CA ASP A 609 15.80 -16.60 24.59
C ASP A 609 16.43 -18.01 24.59
N PRO A 610 17.74 -18.14 24.65
CA PRO A 610 18.41 -19.43 24.71
C PRO A 610 18.07 -20.23 25.98
N THR A 611 17.30 -19.64 26.89
CA THR A 611 16.82 -20.28 28.12
C THR A 611 15.34 -20.71 28.05
N SER A 612 14.61 -20.29 27.02
CA SER A 612 13.24 -20.74 26.81
C SER A 612 13.24 -22.16 26.23
N PRO A 613 12.48 -23.10 26.78
CA PRO A 613 12.31 -24.41 26.14
C PRO A 613 11.65 -24.22 24.77
N PRO A 614 12.00 -25.06 23.77
CA PRO A 614 11.32 -25.02 22.48
C PRO A 614 9.80 -25.15 22.71
N PRO A 615 8.97 -24.43 21.92
CA PRO A 615 7.52 -24.52 22.05
C PRO A 615 7.11 -25.99 21.98
N LEU A 616 6.21 -26.39 22.89
CA LEU A 616 5.66 -27.74 22.88
C LEU A 616 5.04 -27.99 21.49
N PRO A 617 5.22 -29.18 20.90
CA PRO A 617 4.57 -29.50 19.64
C PRO A 617 3.07 -29.28 19.80
N LEU A 618 2.51 -28.43 18.92
CA LEU A 618 1.09 -28.10 18.95
C LEU A 618 0.29 -29.40 18.83
N VAL A 619 -0.65 -29.60 19.74
CA VAL A 619 -1.60 -30.71 19.67
C VAL A 619 -2.42 -30.49 18.37
N PRO A 620 -2.47 -31.45 17.44
CA PRO A 620 -3.20 -31.27 16.21
C PRO A 620 -4.66 -30.94 16.51
N VAL A 621 -5.10 -29.76 16.10
CA VAL A 621 -6.52 -29.45 16.05
C VAL A 621 -7.08 -30.35 14.94
N SER A 622 -7.96 -31.27 15.30
CA SER A 622 -8.60 -32.17 14.35
C SER A 622 -9.18 -31.35 13.19
N ALA A 623 -8.73 -31.68 11.97
CA ALA A 623 -9.23 -31.05 10.77
C ALA A 623 -10.76 -31.00 10.76
N PRO A 624 -11.39 -29.90 10.35
CA PRO A 624 -12.83 -29.84 10.20
C PRO A 624 -13.26 -30.94 9.24
N VAL A 625 -14.24 -31.73 9.67
CA VAL A 625 -14.83 -32.80 8.86
C VAL A 625 -15.31 -32.19 7.55
N PRO A 626 -14.85 -32.64 6.36
CA PRO A 626 -15.33 -32.12 5.11
C PRO A 626 -16.85 -32.31 5.03
N PRO A 627 -17.59 -31.31 4.52
CA PRO A 627 -19.03 -31.44 4.33
C PRO A 627 -19.31 -32.59 3.36
N PRO A 628 -20.43 -33.31 3.54
CA PRO A 628 -20.78 -34.44 2.68
C PRO A 628 -20.86 -33.97 1.22
N THR A 629 -20.21 -34.70 0.33
CA THR A 629 -20.20 -34.45 -1.11
C THR A 629 -21.63 -34.38 -1.64
N ALA A 630 -22.04 -33.23 -2.10
CA ALA A 630 -23.27 -33.07 -2.86
C ALA A 630 -23.13 -33.75 -4.23
N PRO A 631 -24.22 -34.32 -4.77
CA PRO A 631 -24.19 -34.93 -6.10
C PRO A 631 -23.85 -33.85 -7.16
N PRO A 632 -23.15 -34.23 -8.25
CA PRO A 632 -22.70 -33.27 -9.24
C PRO A 632 -23.92 -32.60 -9.91
N ALA A 633 -23.94 -31.28 -9.89
CA ALA A 633 -24.88 -30.47 -10.65
C ALA A 633 -24.55 -30.58 -12.16
N PRO A 634 -25.55 -30.47 -13.04
CA PRO A 634 -25.32 -30.58 -14.47
C PRO A 634 -24.40 -29.47 -14.97
N ILE A 635 -23.39 -29.88 -15.74
CA ILE A 635 -22.40 -29.00 -16.37
C ILE A 635 -23.15 -28.07 -17.33
N VAL A 636 -23.27 -26.80 -16.97
CA VAL A 636 -23.60 -25.74 -17.93
C VAL A 636 -22.27 -25.16 -18.38
N ASN A 637 -21.93 -25.35 -19.66
CA ASN A 637 -20.71 -24.84 -20.26
C ASN A 637 -20.66 -23.31 -20.12
N ALA A 638 -19.79 -22.82 -19.22
CA ALA A 638 -19.39 -21.44 -19.23
C ALA A 638 -18.52 -21.18 -20.46
N VAL A 639 -19.02 -20.41 -21.39
CA VAL A 639 -18.24 -19.92 -22.53
C VAL A 639 -17.39 -18.78 -22.02
N ALA A 640 -16.11 -19.05 -21.77
CA ALA A 640 -15.13 -17.99 -21.55
C ALA A 640 -15.01 -17.16 -22.83
N SER A 641 -15.41 -15.90 -22.78
CA SER A 641 -15.10 -14.95 -23.85
C SER A 641 -13.62 -14.59 -23.79
N PRO A 642 -12.86 -14.79 -24.88
CA PRO A 642 -11.47 -14.38 -24.93
C PRO A 642 -11.39 -12.85 -24.91
N LEU A 643 -10.76 -12.26 -23.92
CA LEU A 643 -10.30 -10.88 -23.92
C LEU A 643 -9.34 -10.67 -25.12
N ALA A 644 -9.79 -9.93 -26.10
CA ALA A 644 -8.97 -9.54 -27.23
C ALA A 644 -7.85 -8.62 -26.75
N ALA A 645 -6.60 -9.04 -26.97
CA ALA A 645 -5.43 -8.22 -26.74
C ALA A 645 -5.54 -6.88 -27.52
N ILE A 646 -5.44 -5.77 -26.78
CA ILE A 646 -5.38 -4.43 -27.36
C ILE A 646 -3.95 -4.24 -27.92
N PRO A 647 -3.76 -3.90 -29.20
CA PRO A 647 -2.43 -3.60 -29.73
C PRO A 647 -1.94 -2.27 -29.15
N ILE A 648 -0.75 -2.30 -28.58
CA ILE A 648 -0.01 -1.11 -28.14
C ILE A 648 0.44 -0.38 -29.43
N VAL A 649 -0.07 0.84 -29.63
CA VAL A 649 0.44 1.75 -30.65
C VAL A 649 1.58 2.54 -30.02
N PRO A 650 2.81 2.53 -30.58
CA PRO A 650 3.90 3.36 -30.07
C PRO A 650 3.62 4.83 -30.38
N PRO A 651 4.07 5.77 -29.50
CA PRO A 651 3.94 7.20 -29.77
C PRO A 651 4.87 7.62 -30.91
N VAL A 652 4.34 8.44 -31.79
CA VAL A 652 5.10 9.20 -32.79
C VAL A 652 5.71 10.44 -32.14
#